data_70c80e47142b32ee5ad5dfebef34a5a2
#
_entry.id   70c80e47142b32ee5ad5dfebef34a5a2
#
_cell.length_a   1.000
_cell.length_b   1.000
_cell.length_c   1.000
_cell.angle_alpha   90.00
_cell.angle_beta   90.00
_cell.angle_gamma   90.00
#
_symmetry.space_group_name_H-M   'P 1'
#
loop_
_entity.id
_entity.type
_entity.pdbx_description
1 polymer ?
#
loop_
_entity_poly.entity_id
_entity_poly.type
_entity_poly.pdbx_seq_one_letter_code
_entity_poly.pdbx_strand_id
1 'polypeptide(L)'
;MSDDGHLPPKSSVKRWLVTTNHKDIGILYTATAIFTLVLAGIFGLLIRVQMWESGAFILSDIGYNQVVSAHGLLMVFWFLSPFAFGVANYFVPLQIGADDLAFPRVNALSYWLYFFSIIIFAVSFFQEATFSGGWTMYAPLNVPTVDASSVASVGGFAAVLALVVFTASVTLGSVNFLTTIYRMRAKGLRSRDMPLFSISILLTVWMMLFAFAALLAALLVLSSEHLLATEYFASEEAGGGLLWTHLWWFFGHPEVYIVFFPALGVIAEIVQTFSGRRLVGRKWFIIAMALVAIQSFIVWMHHMFLTSINLPIKTVMMVTTIGISLPFDLMVFALIYTMIKGRIRWKTPFLFALGAILIFIVGGITGVFLGAIVLDYSFRGTYWVTAHFHYAMASAAVGIIGGIYYWYPKMTGKMYNEFLGKVHFVSAFIGFNLLYFPMFVAWETPRRWFHYDAGFTIWHQMATVGAFLFAASFLVMFYNLFMSLYSDRVVDDSPWAYTESTEWTVSSPPPEGNFPGTPSFASGRLEFLGADGGEAQTDGGMADATDAVEQHADHASWWPFMIGFSALWTMIGISGLPTSYSVWPILFALPVFVGALGIIGARRDGFGPIHGLYLGAAMPLLSAFLLVFHAHHGIVSGFVEASNYFYITLFGAVFGAVSFVGYGYESFSVPEPDFAEQWPFKDVKNTKLGMWVFLASDIVLFGALIGAYGFMRINYGWTDWWADASVHMAVWPGLLNTYILLASSFTVVLAMAYARRGSRRGTLGFLGLTFAGASIFLMNKGYEWYEHYIHQGWVFNTDPMASTYYLTTGLHAAHVVVGMLLVLFIIARASKGAYWSEGESADTIEYYGLYWHFVDIVWLFLFPLFYIL
;
A
#
# COMPACT_ATOMS: atom_id res chain seq x y z
N MET A 1 -26.17 -20.29 -11.81
CA MET A 1 -26.68 -18.96 -11.47
C MET A 1 -26.08 -18.02 -12.51
N SER A 2 -26.85 -17.69 -13.53
CA SER A 2 -26.55 -16.57 -14.44
C SER A 2 -26.82 -15.30 -13.65
N ASP A 3 -25.84 -14.79 -12.93
CA ASP A 3 -25.88 -13.43 -12.40
C ASP A 3 -25.45 -12.56 -13.59
N ASP A 4 -26.42 -11.83 -14.14
CA ASP A 4 -26.27 -10.96 -15.32
C ASP A 4 -25.39 -9.75 -14.98
N GLY A 5 -24.13 -9.91 -14.60
CA GLY A 5 -23.09 -8.88 -14.41
C GLY A 5 -23.48 -7.54 -13.78
N HIS A 6 -24.74 -7.29 -13.52
CA HIS A 6 -25.27 -6.06 -12.95
C HIS A 6 -25.03 -5.97 -11.43
N LEU A 7 -24.53 -4.83 -10.98
CA LEU A 7 -24.37 -4.55 -9.55
C LEU A 7 -25.73 -4.61 -8.84
N PRO A 8 -25.81 -5.28 -7.67
CA PRO A 8 -27.00 -5.24 -6.83
C PRO A 8 -27.37 -3.80 -6.43
N PRO A 9 -28.62 -3.51 -6.01
CA PRO A 9 -29.01 -2.18 -5.52
C PRO A 9 -28.11 -1.69 -4.38
N LYS A 10 -27.89 -0.38 -4.28
CA LYS A 10 -27.06 0.25 -3.22
C LYS A 10 -27.52 -0.08 -1.79
N SER A 11 -28.79 -0.45 -1.60
CA SER A 11 -29.33 -0.93 -0.31
C SER A 11 -28.95 -2.36 0.05
N SER A 12 -28.41 -3.14 -0.89
CA SER A 12 -28.00 -4.53 -0.68
C SER A 12 -26.59 -4.63 -0.11
N VAL A 13 -26.41 -5.37 0.98
CA VAL A 13 -25.08 -5.68 1.53
C VAL A 13 -24.22 -6.43 0.50
N LYS A 14 -24.81 -7.30 -0.35
CA LYS A 14 -24.10 -8.01 -1.40
C LYS A 14 -23.34 -7.05 -2.32
N ARG A 15 -23.92 -5.88 -2.67
CA ARG A 15 -23.24 -4.89 -3.51
C ARG A 15 -21.89 -4.49 -2.94
N TRP A 16 -21.85 -4.14 -1.66
CA TRP A 16 -20.63 -3.66 -0.99
C TRP A 16 -19.54 -4.73 -0.83
N LEU A 17 -19.93 -6.01 -0.88
CA LEU A 17 -18.97 -7.12 -0.83
C LEU A 17 -18.36 -7.46 -2.19
N VAL A 18 -19.13 -7.28 -3.27
CA VAL A 18 -18.72 -7.74 -4.62
C VAL A 18 -18.37 -6.61 -5.58
N THR A 19 -18.66 -5.35 -5.25
CA THR A 19 -18.42 -4.21 -6.15
C THR A 19 -16.96 -4.07 -6.54
N THR A 20 -16.71 -3.75 -7.81
CA THR A 20 -15.42 -3.34 -8.33
C THR A 20 -15.46 -1.90 -8.85
N ASN A 21 -16.64 -1.23 -8.78
CA ASN A 21 -16.79 0.17 -9.20
C ASN A 21 -15.96 1.11 -8.33
N HIS A 22 -15.18 1.99 -8.95
CA HIS A 22 -14.26 2.88 -8.25
C HIS A 22 -14.92 3.82 -7.24
N LYS A 23 -16.16 4.27 -7.49
CA LYS A 23 -16.90 5.16 -6.56
C LYS A 23 -17.33 4.41 -5.31
N ASP A 24 -17.85 3.20 -5.45
CA ASP A 24 -18.24 2.36 -4.32
C ASP A 24 -17.00 1.98 -3.49
N ILE A 25 -15.90 1.60 -4.14
CA ILE A 25 -14.61 1.31 -3.47
C ILE A 25 -14.07 2.58 -2.77
N GLY A 26 -14.17 3.75 -3.39
CA GLY A 26 -13.81 5.04 -2.78
C GLY A 26 -14.61 5.33 -1.50
N ILE A 27 -15.92 5.04 -1.50
CA ILE A 27 -16.78 5.15 -0.31
C ILE A 27 -16.34 4.16 0.77
N LEU A 28 -16.07 2.90 0.41
CA LEU A 28 -15.61 1.87 1.35
C LEU A 28 -14.29 2.26 2.01
N TYR A 29 -13.28 2.70 1.25
CA TYR A 29 -12.01 3.21 1.78
C TYR A 29 -12.23 4.39 2.74
N THR A 30 -13.02 5.38 2.31
CA THR A 30 -13.28 6.60 3.10
C THR A 30 -14.02 6.27 4.41
N ALA A 31 -15.05 5.43 4.36
CA ALA A 31 -15.80 5.02 5.54
C ALA A 31 -14.95 4.23 6.54
N THR A 32 -14.14 3.29 6.04
CA THR A 32 -13.22 2.49 6.87
C THR A 32 -12.13 3.38 7.49
N ALA A 33 -11.57 4.31 6.72
CA ALA A 33 -10.57 5.26 7.22
C ALA A 33 -11.16 6.21 8.30
N ILE A 34 -12.41 6.67 8.14
CA ILE A 34 -13.09 7.46 9.19
C ILE A 34 -13.31 6.62 10.45
N PHE A 35 -13.68 5.35 10.31
CA PHE A 35 -13.79 4.44 11.46
C PHE A 35 -12.45 4.31 12.20
N THR A 36 -11.35 4.10 11.47
CA THR A 36 -10.01 4.03 12.08
C THR A 36 -9.55 5.36 12.67
N LEU A 37 -9.92 6.51 12.10
CA LEU A 37 -9.71 7.83 12.69
C LEU A 37 -10.36 7.93 14.08
N VAL A 38 -11.63 7.51 14.19
CA VAL A 38 -12.36 7.55 15.47
C VAL A 38 -11.69 6.64 16.51
N LEU A 39 -11.34 5.41 16.11
CA LEU A 39 -10.66 4.45 17.01
C LEU A 39 -9.30 4.99 17.48
N ALA A 40 -8.47 5.45 16.54
CA ALA A 40 -7.17 6.04 16.85
C ALA A 40 -7.30 7.34 17.66
N GLY A 41 -8.34 8.13 17.41
CA GLY A 41 -8.69 9.32 18.19
C GLY A 41 -9.02 8.99 19.66
N ILE A 42 -9.75 7.91 19.92
CA ILE A 42 -10.01 7.41 21.28
C ILE A 42 -8.68 7.06 21.98
N PHE A 43 -7.75 6.36 21.31
CA PHE A 43 -6.43 6.12 21.88
C PHE A 43 -5.66 7.42 22.13
N GLY A 44 -5.77 8.41 21.24
CA GLY A 44 -5.21 9.75 21.45
C GLY A 44 -5.78 10.46 22.69
N LEU A 45 -7.10 10.35 22.93
CA LEU A 45 -7.73 10.88 24.15
C LEU A 45 -7.24 10.15 25.41
N LEU A 46 -7.08 8.82 25.37
CA LEU A 46 -6.53 8.06 26.48
C LEU A 46 -5.10 8.50 26.82
N ILE A 47 -4.24 8.73 25.82
CA ILE A 47 -2.90 9.31 26.01
C ILE A 47 -3.04 10.66 26.72
N ARG A 48 -3.93 11.54 26.32
CA ARG A 48 -4.09 12.87 26.92
C ARG A 48 -4.62 12.83 28.34
N VAL A 49 -5.57 11.92 28.62
CA VAL A 49 -6.06 11.72 30.00
C VAL A 49 -4.93 11.20 30.91
N GLN A 50 -4.11 10.23 30.40
CA GLN A 50 -2.96 9.75 31.17
C GLN A 50 -1.95 10.86 31.47
N MET A 51 -1.79 11.82 30.56
CA MET A 51 -0.88 12.97 30.71
C MET A 51 -1.47 14.13 31.53
N TRP A 52 -2.66 13.97 32.13
CA TRP A 52 -3.27 15.00 33.00
C TRP A 52 -2.45 15.27 34.27
N GLU A 53 -1.84 14.22 34.80
CA GLU A 53 -0.91 14.24 35.92
C GLU A 53 0.35 13.44 35.53
N SER A 54 1.50 13.83 36.10
CA SER A 54 2.75 13.09 35.91
C SER A 54 2.74 11.78 36.69
N GLY A 55 3.04 10.67 36.06
CA GLY A 55 3.05 9.33 36.66
C GLY A 55 1.89 8.45 36.20
N ALA A 56 1.81 7.23 36.72
CA ALA A 56 0.78 6.27 36.37
C ALA A 56 -0.57 6.72 36.93
N PHE A 57 -1.52 7.08 36.09
CA PHE A 57 -2.84 7.58 36.46
C PHE A 57 -3.95 6.58 36.09
N ILE A 58 -4.15 6.30 34.77
CA ILE A 58 -5.20 5.37 34.31
C ILE A 58 -4.62 4.15 33.59
N LEU A 59 -3.37 4.22 33.11
CA LEU A 59 -2.69 3.18 32.33
C LEU A 59 -1.42 2.73 33.05
N SER A 60 -1.10 1.44 32.95
CA SER A 60 0.22 0.92 33.28
C SER A 60 1.25 1.32 32.21
N ASP A 61 2.54 1.15 32.49
CA ASP A 61 3.64 1.45 31.57
C ASP A 61 3.47 0.73 30.23
N ILE A 62 3.22 -0.58 30.27
CA ILE A 62 2.96 -1.38 29.07
C ILE A 62 1.69 -0.93 28.36
N GLY A 63 0.58 -0.73 29.08
CA GLY A 63 -0.68 -0.26 28.53
C GLY A 63 -0.55 1.10 27.85
N TYR A 64 0.21 2.04 28.44
CA TYR A 64 0.49 3.33 27.80
C TYR A 64 1.26 3.17 26.49
N ASN A 65 2.31 2.35 26.47
CA ASN A 65 3.11 2.10 25.27
C ASN A 65 2.30 1.40 24.17
N GLN A 66 1.39 0.48 24.53
CA GLN A 66 0.45 -0.13 23.58
C GLN A 66 -0.50 0.90 22.96
N VAL A 67 -1.08 1.78 23.80
CA VAL A 67 -1.98 2.84 23.33
C VAL A 67 -1.26 3.84 22.44
N VAL A 68 -0.03 4.26 22.79
CA VAL A 68 0.80 5.15 21.97
C VAL A 68 1.15 4.50 20.63
N SER A 69 1.51 3.21 20.65
CA SER A 69 1.85 2.46 19.44
C SER A 69 0.64 2.29 18.52
N ALA A 70 -0.51 1.90 19.08
CA ALA A 70 -1.76 1.73 18.34
C ALA A 70 -2.26 3.06 17.75
N HIS A 71 -2.21 4.15 18.54
CA HIS A 71 -2.55 5.48 18.02
C HIS A 71 -1.71 5.85 16.80
N GLY A 72 -0.38 5.71 16.91
CA GLY A 72 0.54 6.06 15.82
C GLY A 72 0.35 5.19 14.59
N LEU A 73 0.27 3.86 14.75
CA LEU A 73 0.09 2.93 13.64
C LEU A 73 -1.26 3.14 12.93
N LEU A 74 -2.36 3.25 13.67
CA LEU A 74 -3.69 3.46 13.09
C LEU A 74 -3.78 4.80 12.35
N MET A 75 -3.22 5.89 12.91
CA MET A 75 -3.28 7.21 12.28
C MET A 75 -2.48 7.27 10.99
N VAL A 76 -1.26 6.70 10.95
CA VAL A 76 -0.39 6.78 9.79
C VAL A 76 -0.83 5.79 8.72
N PHE A 77 -0.92 4.50 9.05
CA PHE A 77 -1.14 3.46 8.05
C PHE A 77 -2.62 3.26 7.71
N TRP A 78 -3.53 3.24 8.69
CA TRP A 78 -4.91 2.85 8.43
C TRP A 78 -5.90 4.00 8.33
N PHE A 79 -5.47 5.25 8.63
CA PHE A 79 -6.32 6.42 8.42
C PHE A 79 -5.83 7.33 7.30
N LEU A 80 -4.65 7.99 7.46
CA LEU A 80 -4.28 9.11 6.59
C LEU A 80 -4.11 8.72 5.12
N SER A 81 -3.27 7.73 4.83
CA SER A 81 -3.02 7.27 3.46
C SER A 81 -4.27 6.63 2.82
N PRO A 82 -5.00 5.69 3.50
CA PRO A 82 -6.21 5.11 2.93
C PRO A 82 -7.35 6.11 2.75
N PHE A 83 -7.45 7.14 3.58
CA PHE A 83 -8.44 8.19 3.42
C PHE A 83 -8.21 8.98 2.12
N ALA A 84 -6.96 9.34 1.86
CA ALA A 84 -6.57 9.97 0.60
C ALA A 84 -6.86 9.06 -0.61
N PHE A 85 -6.59 7.74 -0.48
CA PHE A 85 -6.93 6.74 -1.50
C PHE A 85 -8.43 6.63 -1.75
N GLY A 86 -9.25 6.71 -0.70
CA GLY A 86 -10.70 6.71 -0.83
C GLY A 86 -11.21 7.89 -1.66
N VAL A 87 -10.72 9.10 -1.34
CA VAL A 87 -11.03 10.32 -2.11
C VAL A 87 -10.51 10.22 -3.54
N ALA A 88 -9.28 9.71 -3.72
CA ALA A 88 -8.68 9.52 -5.05
C ALA A 88 -9.45 8.51 -5.89
N ASN A 89 -9.87 7.37 -5.32
CA ASN A 89 -10.72 6.39 -5.99
C ASN A 89 -11.98 7.04 -6.55
N TYR A 90 -12.65 7.89 -5.78
CA TYR A 90 -13.87 8.52 -6.22
C TYR A 90 -13.63 9.59 -7.30
N PHE A 91 -12.61 10.44 -7.15
CA PHE A 91 -12.49 11.68 -7.94
C PHE A 91 -11.46 11.63 -9.05
N VAL A 92 -10.38 10.84 -8.96
CA VAL A 92 -9.34 10.82 -10.01
C VAL A 92 -9.92 10.36 -11.36
N PRO A 93 -10.70 9.25 -11.47
CA PRO A 93 -11.31 8.89 -12.75
C PRO A 93 -12.20 10.01 -13.31
N LEU A 94 -13.04 10.63 -12.47
CA LEU A 94 -13.90 11.76 -12.88
C LEU A 94 -13.07 12.97 -13.36
N GLN A 95 -11.95 13.24 -12.71
CA GLN A 95 -11.09 14.39 -13.05
C GLN A 95 -10.28 14.19 -14.33
N ILE A 96 -9.96 12.96 -14.69
CA ILE A 96 -9.17 12.66 -15.89
C ILE A 96 -10.04 12.18 -17.07
N GLY A 97 -11.34 12.01 -16.87
CA GLY A 97 -12.27 11.56 -17.90
C GLY A 97 -12.19 10.04 -18.15
N ALA A 98 -11.89 9.25 -17.12
CA ALA A 98 -11.88 7.79 -17.18
C ALA A 98 -13.18 7.19 -16.66
N ASP A 99 -13.67 6.12 -17.29
CA ASP A 99 -14.91 5.45 -16.90
C ASP A 99 -14.74 4.66 -15.58
N ASP A 100 -13.56 4.08 -15.34
CA ASP A 100 -13.18 3.40 -14.10
C ASP A 100 -11.63 3.42 -13.95
N LEU A 101 -11.10 2.73 -12.96
CA LEU A 101 -9.67 2.44 -12.86
C LEU A 101 -9.24 1.36 -13.86
N ALA A 102 -7.94 1.34 -14.22
CA ALA A 102 -7.40 0.41 -15.22
C ALA A 102 -7.63 -1.07 -14.86
N PHE A 103 -7.64 -1.39 -13.57
CA PHE A 103 -7.83 -2.74 -13.05
C PHE A 103 -8.87 -2.74 -11.92
N PRO A 104 -10.20 -2.74 -12.23
CA PRO A 104 -11.25 -2.62 -11.21
C PRO A 104 -11.21 -3.73 -10.15
N ARG A 105 -10.90 -4.98 -10.53
CA ARG A 105 -10.79 -6.10 -9.59
C ARG A 105 -9.55 -5.98 -8.69
N VAL A 106 -8.41 -5.48 -9.21
CA VAL A 106 -7.23 -5.18 -8.40
C VAL A 106 -7.53 -4.07 -7.39
N ASN A 107 -8.35 -3.08 -7.79
CA ASN A 107 -8.82 -2.03 -6.90
C ASN A 107 -9.63 -2.58 -5.73
N ALA A 108 -10.59 -3.46 -6.00
CA ALA A 108 -11.38 -4.13 -4.98
C ALA A 108 -10.48 -5.01 -4.07
N LEU A 109 -9.50 -5.73 -4.65
CA LEU A 109 -8.54 -6.52 -3.88
C LEU A 109 -7.69 -5.66 -2.94
N SER A 110 -7.19 -4.53 -3.43
CA SER A 110 -6.44 -3.56 -2.63
C SER A 110 -7.27 -3.10 -1.41
N TYR A 111 -8.55 -2.77 -1.61
CA TYR A 111 -9.45 -2.42 -0.50
C TYR A 111 -9.63 -3.57 0.50
N TRP A 112 -9.88 -4.79 0.06
CA TRP A 112 -10.12 -5.90 0.98
C TRP A 112 -8.86 -6.31 1.76
N LEU A 113 -7.68 -6.23 1.17
CA LEU A 113 -6.42 -6.41 1.90
C LEU A 113 -6.24 -5.30 2.96
N TYR A 114 -6.53 -4.05 2.62
CA TYR A 114 -6.53 -2.95 3.59
C TYR A 114 -7.50 -3.23 4.75
N PHE A 115 -8.75 -3.56 4.46
CA PHE A 115 -9.77 -3.82 5.47
C PHE A 115 -9.40 -4.97 6.40
N PHE A 116 -8.97 -6.11 5.84
CA PHE A 116 -8.60 -7.26 6.65
C PHE A 116 -7.29 -7.05 7.43
N SER A 117 -6.37 -6.21 6.96
CA SER A 117 -5.18 -5.83 7.73
C SER A 117 -5.54 -5.10 9.04
N ILE A 118 -6.61 -4.28 9.04
CA ILE A 118 -7.13 -3.64 10.27
C ILE A 118 -7.64 -4.71 11.23
N ILE A 119 -8.36 -5.72 10.74
CA ILE A 119 -8.88 -6.80 11.57
C ILE A 119 -7.74 -7.62 12.18
N ILE A 120 -6.68 -7.94 11.40
CA ILE A 120 -5.48 -8.63 11.93
C ILE A 120 -4.88 -7.79 13.06
N PHE A 121 -4.72 -6.49 12.86
CA PHE A 121 -4.22 -5.59 13.90
C PHE A 121 -5.13 -5.54 15.13
N ALA A 122 -6.46 -5.47 14.94
CA ALA A 122 -7.42 -5.49 16.04
C ALA A 122 -7.38 -6.80 16.84
N VAL A 123 -7.24 -7.94 16.16
CA VAL A 123 -7.10 -9.27 16.79
C VAL A 123 -5.84 -9.35 17.64
N SER A 124 -4.77 -8.63 17.28
CA SER A 124 -3.51 -8.62 18.03
C SER A 124 -3.67 -8.24 19.50
N PHE A 125 -4.67 -7.41 19.84
CA PHE A 125 -4.97 -7.04 21.23
C PHE A 125 -5.51 -8.20 22.09
N PHE A 126 -6.01 -9.25 21.45
CA PHE A 126 -6.57 -10.44 22.11
C PHE A 126 -5.63 -11.63 22.06
N GLN A 127 -4.44 -11.49 21.50
CA GLN A 127 -3.41 -12.50 21.40
C GLN A 127 -2.25 -12.16 22.35
N GLU A 128 -2.39 -12.39 23.65
CA GLU A 128 -1.45 -12.06 24.72
C GLU A 128 -1.28 -10.55 24.89
N ALA A 129 -0.56 -9.89 23.99
CA ALA A 129 -0.30 -8.45 24.01
C ALA A 129 -0.05 -7.92 22.60
N THR A 130 -0.64 -6.78 22.24
CA THR A 130 -0.32 -6.09 20.98
C THR A 130 1.05 -5.40 21.07
N PHE A 131 1.54 -4.93 19.92
CA PHE A 131 2.82 -4.24 19.80
C PHE A 131 2.89 -2.95 20.65
N SER A 132 3.98 -2.77 21.42
CA SER A 132 4.19 -1.64 22.33
C SER A 132 5.47 -0.82 22.05
N GLY A 133 6.20 -1.11 20.97
CA GLY A 133 7.46 -0.45 20.63
C GLY A 133 7.36 0.90 19.90
N GLY A 134 6.15 1.47 19.79
CA GLY A 134 5.90 2.70 19.02
C GLY A 134 5.85 2.45 17.51
N TRP A 135 5.29 3.40 16.74
CA TRP A 135 5.06 3.23 15.31
C TRP A 135 6.34 3.05 14.47
N THR A 136 7.51 3.46 14.98
CA THR A 136 8.81 3.30 14.31
C THR A 136 9.45 1.94 14.52
N MET A 137 8.90 1.12 15.42
CA MET A 137 9.35 -0.25 15.68
C MET A 137 10.87 -0.38 15.85
N TYR A 138 11.52 0.50 16.66
CA TYR A 138 12.97 0.46 16.80
C TYR A 138 13.47 -0.78 17.55
N ALA A 139 14.59 -1.32 17.10
CA ALA A 139 15.35 -2.30 17.85
C ALA A 139 15.90 -1.67 19.17
N PRO A 140 15.97 -2.42 20.28
CA PRO A 140 15.69 -3.86 20.41
C PRO A 140 14.22 -4.21 20.64
N LEU A 141 13.29 -3.24 20.70
CA LEU A 141 11.87 -3.48 21.00
C LEU A 141 11.12 -4.29 19.92
N ASN A 142 11.68 -4.39 18.71
CA ASN A 142 11.15 -5.19 17.62
C ASN A 142 11.84 -6.56 17.48
N VAL A 143 12.84 -6.87 18.31
CA VAL A 143 13.62 -8.12 18.21
C VAL A 143 12.98 -9.21 19.05
N PRO A 144 12.57 -10.36 18.46
CA PRO A 144 11.81 -11.39 19.16
C PRO A 144 12.59 -12.12 20.27
N THR A 145 13.92 -12.14 20.20
CA THR A 145 14.80 -12.82 21.16
C THR A 145 15.08 -12.01 22.43
N VAL A 146 14.62 -10.76 22.52
CA VAL A 146 14.79 -9.91 23.71
C VAL A 146 13.54 -10.00 24.58
N ASP A 147 13.70 -10.40 25.86
CA ASP A 147 12.59 -10.60 26.81
C ASP A 147 11.62 -9.41 26.94
N ALA A 148 12.12 -8.20 26.77
CA ALA A 148 11.31 -6.97 26.79
C ALA A 148 10.72 -6.59 25.42
N SER A 149 10.93 -7.41 24.39
CA SER A 149 10.46 -7.10 23.03
C SER A 149 8.96 -7.21 22.92
N SER A 150 8.36 -6.21 22.30
CA SER A 150 6.92 -6.18 22.03
C SER A 150 6.48 -7.13 20.91
N VAL A 151 7.40 -7.66 20.09
CA VAL A 151 7.10 -8.66 19.06
C VAL A 151 7.35 -10.10 19.51
N ALA A 152 7.89 -10.30 20.71
CA ALA A 152 7.99 -11.65 21.31
C ALA A 152 6.60 -12.26 21.58
N SER A 153 5.56 -11.45 21.81
CA SER A 153 4.19 -11.91 21.93
C SER A 153 3.56 -12.23 20.57
N VAL A 154 2.64 -13.17 20.55
CA VAL A 154 1.85 -13.56 19.36
C VAL A 154 1.14 -12.33 18.76
N GLY A 155 0.52 -11.50 19.59
CA GLY A 155 -0.17 -10.30 19.14
C GLY A 155 0.79 -9.24 18.61
N GLY A 156 1.96 -9.07 19.21
CA GLY A 156 3.00 -8.16 18.71
C GLY A 156 3.44 -8.53 17.28
N PHE A 157 3.64 -9.81 17.02
CA PHE A 157 3.98 -10.29 15.69
C PHE A 157 2.79 -10.21 14.72
N ALA A 158 1.55 -10.47 15.17
CA ALA A 158 0.36 -10.26 14.36
C ALA A 158 0.24 -8.80 13.88
N ALA A 159 0.62 -7.81 14.71
CA ALA A 159 0.66 -6.41 14.30
C ALA A 159 1.67 -6.14 13.17
N VAL A 160 2.84 -6.81 13.18
CA VAL A 160 3.81 -6.75 12.07
C VAL A 160 3.23 -7.35 10.80
N LEU A 161 2.60 -8.52 10.88
CA LEU A 161 1.96 -9.18 9.74
C LEU A 161 0.78 -8.36 9.17
N ALA A 162 0.06 -7.64 10.01
CA ALA A 162 -0.96 -6.69 9.55
C ALA A 162 -0.37 -5.61 8.63
N LEU A 163 0.83 -5.10 8.95
CA LEU A 163 1.54 -4.14 8.08
C LEU A 163 2.01 -4.78 6.78
N VAL A 164 2.43 -6.04 6.78
CA VAL A 164 2.78 -6.77 5.54
C VAL A 164 1.59 -6.82 4.58
N VAL A 165 0.41 -7.19 5.08
CA VAL A 165 -0.82 -7.22 4.27
C VAL A 165 -1.22 -5.82 3.79
N PHE A 166 -1.10 -4.82 4.67
CA PHE A 166 -1.36 -3.42 4.32
C PHE A 166 -0.42 -2.94 3.19
N THR A 167 0.86 -3.27 3.26
CA THR A 167 1.86 -2.90 2.24
C THR A 167 1.52 -3.51 0.88
N ALA A 168 1.07 -4.77 0.85
CA ALA A 168 0.58 -5.38 -0.39
C ALA A 168 -0.63 -4.63 -0.98
N SER A 169 -1.57 -4.22 -0.14
CA SER A 169 -2.72 -3.38 -0.54
C SER A 169 -2.28 -2.09 -1.23
N VAL A 170 -1.37 -1.34 -0.60
CA VAL A 170 -0.87 -0.05 -1.11
C VAL A 170 -0.12 -0.22 -2.44
N THR A 171 0.70 -1.26 -2.56
CA THR A 171 1.42 -1.56 -3.80
C THR A 171 0.46 -1.81 -4.97
N LEU A 172 -0.55 -2.65 -4.76
CA LEU A 172 -1.58 -2.93 -5.78
C LEU A 172 -2.35 -1.67 -6.17
N GLY A 173 -2.74 -0.85 -5.20
CA GLY A 173 -3.41 0.43 -5.44
C GLY A 173 -2.52 1.39 -6.25
N SER A 174 -1.22 1.47 -5.93
CA SER A 174 -0.27 2.34 -6.63
C SER A 174 -0.09 1.93 -8.10
N VAL A 175 0.06 0.63 -8.38
CA VAL A 175 0.11 0.10 -9.76
C VAL A 175 -1.13 0.48 -10.54
N ASN A 176 -2.30 0.34 -9.93
CA ASN A 176 -3.58 0.65 -10.56
C ASN A 176 -3.73 2.14 -10.88
N PHE A 177 -3.48 3.03 -9.92
CA PHE A 177 -3.56 4.48 -10.15
C PHE A 177 -2.54 4.97 -11.18
N LEU A 178 -1.30 4.48 -11.15
CA LEU A 178 -0.29 4.85 -12.15
C LEU A 178 -0.75 4.47 -13.56
N THR A 179 -1.24 3.25 -13.72
CA THR A 179 -1.75 2.78 -15.01
C THR A 179 -2.96 3.61 -15.46
N THR A 180 -3.92 3.85 -14.58
CA THR A 180 -5.11 4.64 -14.86
C THR A 180 -4.76 6.07 -15.30
N ILE A 181 -3.94 6.77 -14.51
CA ILE A 181 -3.62 8.19 -14.79
C ILE A 181 -2.79 8.32 -16.08
N TYR A 182 -1.93 7.35 -16.40
CA TYR A 182 -1.17 7.43 -17.64
C TYR A 182 -1.94 6.97 -18.87
N ARG A 183 -2.81 5.97 -18.74
CA ARG A 183 -3.44 5.31 -19.89
C ARG A 183 -4.88 5.68 -20.14
N MET A 184 -5.65 6.02 -19.09
CA MET A 184 -7.10 6.19 -19.21
C MET A 184 -7.57 7.65 -19.20
N ARG A 185 -6.66 8.61 -19.42
CA ARG A 185 -7.04 10.00 -19.56
C ARG A 185 -7.87 10.23 -20.81
N ALA A 186 -8.88 11.11 -20.69
CA ALA A 186 -9.68 11.58 -21.82
C ALA A 186 -8.80 12.05 -22.99
N LYS A 187 -9.23 11.79 -24.22
CA LYS A 187 -8.51 12.19 -25.43
C LYS A 187 -8.24 13.71 -25.43
N GLY A 188 -6.97 14.11 -25.61
CA GLY A 188 -6.56 15.51 -25.58
C GLY A 188 -6.10 16.02 -24.20
N LEU A 189 -6.41 15.36 -23.08
CA LEU A 189 -5.98 15.78 -21.74
C LEU A 189 -4.51 15.42 -21.48
N ARG A 190 -3.62 16.41 -21.55
CA ARG A 190 -2.19 16.21 -21.28
C ARG A 190 -1.92 16.16 -19.77
N SER A 191 -0.87 15.45 -19.34
CA SER A 191 -0.51 15.34 -17.92
C SER A 191 -0.38 16.67 -17.19
N ARG A 192 0.14 17.71 -17.84
CA ARG A 192 0.28 19.07 -17.28
C ARG A 192 -1.04 19.83 -17.12
N ASP A 193 -2.08 19.40 -17.83
CA ASP A 193 -3.38 20.06 -17.86
C ASP A 193 -4.38 19.40 -16.87
N MET A 194 -4.03 18.24 -16.30
CA MET A 194 -4.85 17.55 -15.29
C MET A 194 -5.11 18.44 -14.07
N PRO A 195 -6.22 18.26 -13.35
CA PRO A 195 -6.46 18.90 -12.05
C PRO A 195 -5.29 18.70 -11.07
N LEU A 196 -5.05 19.65 -10.18
CA LEU A 196 -3.92 19.60 -9.26
C LEU A 196 -4.02 18.45 -8.28
N PHE A 197 -5.24 18.05 -7.89
CA PHE A 197 -5.45 16.86 -7.08
C PHE A 197 -4.99 15.59 -7.81
N SER A 198 -5.38 15.40 -9.08
CA SER A 198 -4.92 14.24 -9.86
C SER A 198 -3.39 14.23 -10.05
N ILE A 199 -2.74 15.38 -10.20
CA ILE A 199 -1.28 15.50 -10.27
C ILE A 199 -0.64 15.12 -8.93
N SER A 200 -1.22 15.59 -7.82
CA SER A 200 -0.72 15.24 -6.48
C SER A 200 -0.82 13.74 -6.21
N ILE A 201 -1.92 13.10 -6.61
CA ILE A 201 -2.07 11.65 -6.52
C ILE A 201 -1.05 10.92 -7.40
N LEU A 202 -0.80 11.38 -8.62
CA LEU A 202 0.24 10.79 -9.49
C LEU A 202 1.61 10.76 -8.81
N LEU A 203 2.02 11.87 -8.19
CA LEU A 203 3.30 11.94 -7.49
C LEU A 203 3.30 11.11 -6.19
N THR A 204 2.18 11.10 -5.48
CA THR A 204 1.98 10.29 -4.27
C THR A 204 2.15 8.80 -4.56
N VAL A 205 1.49 8.28 -5.60
CA VAL A 205 1.56 6.84 -5.90
C VAL A 205 2.92 6.41 -6.44
N TRP A 206 3.69 7.31 -7.09
CA TRP A 206 5.10 7.07 -7.39
C TRP A 206 5.95 6.94 -6.13
N MET A 207 5.79 7.85 -5.18
CA MET A 207 6.48 7.74 -3.89
C MET A 207 6.08 6.47 -3.14
N MET A 208 4.78 6.14 -3.09
CA MET A 208 4.27 4.93 -2.45
C MET A 208 4.89 3.66 -3.04
N LEU A 209 4.96 3.57 -4.37
CA LEU A 209 5.49 2.39 -5.04
C LEU A 209 6.90 2.02 -4.55
N PHE A 210 7.77 3.01 -4.38
CA PHE A 210 9.14 2.78 -3.94
C PHE A 210 9.28 2.71 -2.41
N ALA A 211 8.60 3.58 -1.68
CA ALA A 211 8.68 3.61 -0.22
C ALA A 211 8.13 2.33 0.41
N PHE A 212 6.95 1.88 -0.02
CA PHE A 212 6.33 0.68 0.54
C PHE A 212 7.04 -0.62 0.13
N ALA A 213 7.72 -0.66 -1.02
CA ALA A 213 8.58 -1.79 -1.35
C ALA A 213 9.77 -1.92 -0.38
N ALA A 214 10.37 -0.80 0.01
CA ALA A 214 11.43 -0.79 1.03
C ALA A 214 10.89 -1.16 2.43
N LEU A 215 9.69 -0.69 2.80
CA LEU A 215 9.01 -1.11 4.02
C LEU A 215 8.74 -2.62 4.02
N LEU A 216 8.26 -3.17 2.90
CA LEU A 216 8.03 -4.61 2.77
C LEU A 216 9.31 -5.39 3.02
N ALA A 217 10.44 -4.96 2.44
CA ALA A 217 11.74 -5.59 2.70
C ALA A 217 12.09 -5.57 4.21
N ALA A 218 11.93 -4.42 4.88
CA ALA A 218 12.18 -4.30 6.32
C ALA A 218 11.29 -5.25 7.15
N LEU A 219 10.00 -5.33 6.82
CA LEU A 219 9.04 -6.19 7.50
C LEU A 219 9.30 -7.69 7.23
N LEU A 220 9.75 -8.05 6.03
CA LEU A 220 10.14 -9.44 5.70
C LEU A 220 11.40 -9.85 6.47
N VAL A 221 12.40 -8.96 6.55
CA VAL A 221 13.60 -9.18 7.38
C VAL A 221 13.20 -9.38 8.84
N LEU A 222 12.35 -8.52 9.40
CA LEU A 222 11.84 -8.64 10.77
C LEU A 222 11.04 -9.93 10.97
N SER A 223 10.20 -10.28 10.00
CA SER A 223 9.42 -11.53 10.05
C SER A 223 10.32 -12.78 9.99
N SER A 224 11.46 -12.71 9.28
CA SER A 224 12.42 -13.81 9.24
C SER A 224 13.12 -14.02 10.58
N GLU A 225 13.42 -12.97 11.34
CA GLU A 225 13.93 -13.10 12.71
C GLU A 225 12.92 -13.81 13.62
N HIS A 226 11.63 -13.50 13.45
CA HIS A 226 10.58 -14.14 14.24
C HIS A 226 10.31 -15.60 13.81
N LEU A 227 10.26 -15.88 12.50
CA LEU A 227 9.88 -17.20 11.97
C LEU A 227 11.05 -18.16 11.81
N LEU A 228 12.26 -17.66 11.58
CA LEU A 228 13.45 -18.45 11.22
C LEU A 228 14.63 -18.21 12.17
N ALA A 229 14.44 -17.37 13.18
CA ALA A 229 15.48 -16.95 14.13
C ALA A 229 16.75 -16.41 13.46
N THR A 230 16.60 -15.69 12.31
CA THR A 230 17.72 -15.03 11.63
C THR A 230 18.27 -13.88 12.47
N GLU A 231 19.51 -13.51 12.25
CA GLU A 231 20.20 -12.49 13.06
C GLU A 231 20.51 -11.22 12.24
N TYR A 232 19.55 -10.32 12.11
CA TYR A 232 19.74 -9.01 11.46
C TYR A 232 19.78 -7.86 12.47
N PHE A 233 18.75 -7.80 13.33
CA PHE A 233 18.52 -6.68 14.26
C PHE A 233 18.85 -7.05 15.69
N ALA A 234 18.91 -8.34 16.01
CA ALA A 234 19.23 -8.88 17.32
C ALA A 234 20.69 -8.65 17.71
N SER A 235 21.61 -8.72 16.77
CA SER A 235 23.05 -8.56 16.99
C SER A 235 23.50 -7.14 16.68
N GLU A 236 24.12 -6.45 17.64
CA GLU A 236 24.78 -5.15 17.39
C GLU A 236 25.89 -5.30 16.35
N GLU A 237 26.55 -6.44 16.31
CA GLU A 237 27.58 -6.78 15.32
C GLU A 237 27.00 -6.92 13.91
N ALA A 238 25.79 -7.46 13.73
CA ALA A 238 25.10 -7.60 12.44
C ALA A 238 24.52 -6.27 11.89
N GLY A 239 24.78 -5.14 12.56
CA GLY A 239 24.23 -3.84 12.16
C GLY A 239 22.99 -3.41 12.95
N GLY A 240 22.33 -4.32 13.65
CA GLY A 240 21.34 -4.09 14.69
C GLY A 240 20.33 -2.96 14.42
N GLY A 241 20.21 -2.08 15.42
CA GLY A 241 19.29 -0.95 15.34
C GLY A 241 19.61 0.06 14.22
N LEU A 242 20.85 0.16 13.76
CA LEU A 242 21.22 1.08 12.68
C LEU A 242 20.69 0.59 11.33
N LEU A 243 20.77 -0.72 11.04
CA LEU A 243 20.19 -1.31 9.81
C LEU A 243 18.69 -1.11 9.79
N TRP A 244 17.98 -1.41 10.91
CA TRP A 244 16.55 -1.18 11.03
C TRP A 244 16.18 0.27 10.74
N THR A 245 16.87 1.24 11.35
CA THR A 245 16.58 2.66 11.18
C THR A 245 16.79 3.13 9.73
N HIS A 246 17.78 2.61 9.01
CA HIS A 246 17.96 2.90 7.58
C HIS A 246 16.81 2.36 6.74
N LEU A 247 16.45 1.08 6.89
CA LEU A 247 15.35 0.45 6.14
C LEU A 247 14.01 1.13 6.45
N TRP A 248 13.76 1.40 7.74
CA TRP A 248 12.51 2.06 8.17
C TRP A 248 12.40 3.49 7.64
N TRP A 249 13.44 4.31 7.78
CA TRP A 249 13.35 5.73 7.42
C TRP A 249 13.48 5.99 5.93
N PHE A 250 14.08 5.09 5.16
CA PHE A 250 13.98 5.15 3.70
C PHE A 250 12.52 5.05 3.21
N PHE A 251 11.68 4.35 3.96
CA PHE A 251 10.22 4.42 3.82
C PHE A 251 9.63 5.62 4.55
N GLY A 252 9.96 5.79 5.84
CA GLY A 252 9.21 6.65 6.77
C GLY A 252 9.31 8.13 6.44
N HIS A 253 10.39 8.60 5.81
CA HIS A 253 10.46 9.99 5.40
C HIS A 253 9.63 10.27 4.13
N PRO A 254 9.71 9.52 3.02
CA PRO A 254 8.74 9.66 1.94
C PRO A 254 7.29 9.54 2.39
N GLU A 255 6.99 8.72 3.41
CA GLU A 255 5.63 8.54 3.93
C GLU A 255 5.01 9.86 4.43
N VAL A 256 5.76 10.73 5.08
CA VAL A 256 5.21 12.01 5.55
C VAL A 256 4.78 12.91 4.37
N TYR A 257 5.44 12.80 3.23
CA TYR A 257 5.02 13.52 2.01
C TYR A 257 3.91 12.78 1.24
N ILE A 258 3.90 11.46 1.26
CA ILE A 258 2.82 10.62 0.73
C ILE A 258 1.49 11.03 1.36
N VAL A 259 1.46 11.23 2.67
CA VAL A 259 0.27 11.70 3.39
C VAL A 259 -0.08 13.16 3.05
N PHE A 260 0.91 14.01 2.88
CA PHE A 260 0.70 15.45 2.68
C PHE A 260 0.27 15.82 1.25
N PHE A 261 0.80 15.18 0.22
CA PHE A 261 0.57 15.57 -1.18
C PHE A 261 -0.89 15.53 -1.62
N PRO A 262 -1.68 14.49 -1.31
CA PRO A 262 -3.11 14.50 -1.64
C PRO A 262 -3.82 15.71 -1.05
N ALA A 263 -3.52 16.04 0.20
CA ALA A 263 -4.09 17.21 0.87
C ALA A 263 -3.66 18.52 0.19
N LEU A 264 -2.41 18.64 -0.23
CA LEU A 264 -1.91 19.80 -0.96
C LEU A 264 -2.66 20.00 -2.29
N GLY A 265 -2.94 18.88 -3.01
CA GLY A 265 -3.77 18.90 -4.21
C GLY A 265 -5.20 19.39 -3.91
N VAL A 266 -5.83 18.86 -2.86
CA VAL A 266 -7.15 19.29 -2.39
C VAL A 266 -7.17 20.76 -2.01
N ILE A 267 -6.20 21.22 -1.23
CA ILE A 267 -6.06 22.63 -0.80
C ILE A 267 -5.94 23.54 -2.03
N ALA A 268 -5.15 23.13 -3.03
CA ALA A 268 -4.97 23.91 -4.25
C ALA A 268 -6.28 24.01 -5.06
N GLU A 269 -7.07 22.95 -5.19
CA GLU A 269 -8.39 22.98 -5.84
C GLU A 269 -9.36 23.90 -5.09
N ILE A 270 -9.42 23.77 -3.76
CA ILE A 270 -10.28 24.61 -2.92
C ILE A 270 -9.87 26.10 -3.03
N VAL A 271 -8.58 26.41 -2.95
CA VAL A 271 -8.08 27.79 -3.04
C VAL A 271 -8.44 28.39 -4.39
N GLN A 272 -8.29 27.69 -5.52
CA GLN A 272 -8.71 28.15 -6.84
C GLN A 272 -10.21 28.45 -6.88
N THR A 273 -11.02 27.48 -6.45
CA THR A 273 -12.50 27.58 -6.45
C THR A 273 -13.00 28.78 -5.66
N PHE A 274 -12.50 28.95 -4.44
CA PHE A 274 -13.02 29.99 -3.54
C PHE A 274 -12.32 31.36 -3.68
N SER A 275 -11.16 31.42 -4.34
CA SER A 275 -10.56 32.68 -4.79
C SER A 275 -11.10 33.15 -6.15
N GLY A 276 -11.83 32.27 -6.86
CA GLY A 276 -12.44 32.54 -8.16
C GLY A 276 -11.41 32.77 -9.26
N ARG A 277 -10.27 32.08 -9.19
CA ARG A 277 -9.20 32.19 -10.18
C ARG A 277 -8.26 30.98 -10.15
N ARG A 278 -7.64 30.71 -11.30
CA ARG A 278 -6.63 29.69 -11.47
C ARG A 278 -5.38 29.96 -10.59
N LEU A 279 -4.74 28.90 -10.10
CA LEU A 279 -3.55 28.97 -9.26
C LEU A 279 -2.43 29.75 -9.96
N VAL A 280 -1.94 30.81 -9.30
CA VAL A 280 -0.82 31.59 -9.80
C VAL A 280 0.47 30.77 -9.72
N GLY A 281 1.24 30.76 -10.81
CA GLY A 281 2.48 30.00 -10.87
C GLY A 281 2.27 28.48 -10.94
N ARG A 282 1.12 27.98 -11.41
CA ARG A 282 0.76 26.56 -11.51
C ARG A 282 1.91 25.67 -12.01
N LYS A 283 2.63 26.09 -13.06
CA LYS A 283 3.78 25.34 -13.58
C LYS A 283 4.86 25.12 -12.51
N TRP A 284 5.19 26.19 -11.79
CA TRP A 284 6.22 26.13 -10.75
C TRP A 284 5.76 25.33 -9.53
N PHE A 285 4.48 25.41 -9.21
CA PHE A 285 3.87 24.59 -8.16
C PHE A 285 4.02 23.09 -8.47
N ILE A 286 3.71 22.67 -9.70
CA ILE A 286 3.87 21.26 -10.12
C ILE A 286 5.34 20.84 -10.11
N ILE A 287 6.27 21.70 -10.56
CA ILE A 287 7.70 21.43 -10.52
C ILE A 287 8.17 21.29 -9.06
N ALA A 288 7.73 22.17 -8.18
CA ALA A 288 8.06 22.11 -6.75
C ALA A 288 7.58 20.80 -6.12
N MET A 289 6.34 20.36 -6.40
CA MET A 289 5.85 19.06 -5.94
C MET A 289 6.74 17.91 -6.45
N ALA A 290 7.10 17.91 -7.73
CA ALA A 290 7.97 16.85 -8.29
C ALA A 290 9.37 16.85 -7.64
N LEU A 291 9.94 18.03 -7.37
CA LEU A 291 11.21 18.16 -6.67
C LEU A 291 11.13 17.60 -5.24
N VAL A 292 10.08 17.93 -4.49
CA VAL A 292 9.88 17.37 -3.14
C VAL A 292 9.73 15.85 -3.19
N ALA A 293 8.97 15.31 -4.15
CA ALA A 293 8.80 13.87 -4.30
C ALA A 293 10.16 13.15 -4.51
N ILE A 294 11.05 13.70 -5.32
CA ILE A 294 12.40 13.15 -5.54
C ILE A 294 13.27 13.34 -4.29
N GLN A 295 13.29 14.55 -3.70
CA GLN A 295 14.10 14.86 -2.53
C GLN A 295 13.70 14.03 -1.31
N SER A 296 12.45 13.58 -1.21
CA SER A 296 11.95 12.77 -0.11
C SER A 296 12.78 11.50 0.12
N PHE A 297 13.35 10.91 -0.95
CA PHE A 297 14.23 9.74 -0.88
C PHE A 297 15.70 10.06 -0.61
N ILE A 298 16.08 11.34 -0.46
CA ILE A 298 17.49 11.75 -0.28
C ILE A 298 17.73 12.31 1.13
N VAL A 299 16.66 12.55 1.92
CA VAL A 299 16.76 13.28 3.20
C VAL A 299 16.47 12.41 4.43
N TRP A 300 16.20 11.13 4.30
CA TRP A 300 15.71 10.26 5.40
C TRP A 300 16.62 10.21 6.61
N MET A 301 17.94 10.40 6.45
CA MET A 301 18.91 10.28 7.55
C MET A 301 18.82 11.42 8.57
N HIS A 302 18.04 12.50 8.34
CA HIS A 302 17.79 13.48 9.38
C HIS A 302 16.99 12.89 10.56
N HIS A 303 16.29 11.79 10.36
CA HIS A 303 15.68 11.02 11.44
C HIS A 303 16.72 10.22 12.28
N MET A 304 17.98 10.24 11.88
CA MET A 304 19.05 9.41 12.43
C MET A 304 20.24 10.23 12.97
N PHE A 305 20.09 11.53 13.22
CA PHE A 305 21.18 12.40 13.69
C PHE A 305 21.79 11.98 15.05
N LEU A 306 21.02 11.27 15.88
CA LEU A 306 21.50 10.72 17.16
C LEU A 306 22.11 9.30 17.05
N THR A 307 22.21 8.73 15.85
CA THR A 307 22.84 7.44 15.64
C THR A 307 24.37 7.57 15.44
N SER A 308 25.07 6.44 15.29
CA SER A 308 26.52 6.36 15.07
C SER A 308 27.00 6.82 13.68
N ILE A 309 26.11 7.30 12.78
CA ILE A 309 26.50 7.86 11.48
C ILE A 309 27.51 8.99 11.67
N ASN A 310 28.54 9.04 10.83
CA ASN A 310 29.59 10.04 10.94
C ASN A 310 29.10 11.47 10.64
N LEU A 311 29.77 12.47 11.22
CA LEU A 311 29.38 13.87 11.12
C LEU A 311 29.36 14.44 9.68
N PRO A 312 30.28 14.11 8.77
CA PRO A 312 30.20 14.55 7.37
C PRO A 312 28.89 14.13 6.69
N ILE A 313 28.45 12.89 6.85
CA ILE A 313 27.17 12.42 6.27
C ILE A 313 26.00 13.16 6.91
N LYS A 314 25.99 13.31 8.24
CA LYS A 314 24.95 14.09 8.94
C LYS A 314 24.88 15.52 8.41
N THR A 315 26.03 16.17 8.14
CA THR A 315 26.11 17.54 7.60
C THR A 315 25.48 17.61 6.20
N VAL A 316 25.81 16.67 5.30
CA VAL A 316 25.18 16.61 3.97
C VAL A 316 23.66 16.44 4.10
N MET A 317 23.22 15.54 4.98
CA MET A 317 21.79 15.32 5.24
C MET A 317 21.08 16.54 5.84
N MET A 318 21.76 17.32 6.68
CA MET A 318 21.26 18.59 7.19
C MET A 318 21.01 19.58 6.04
N VAL A 319 22.00 19.75 5.16
CA VAL A 319 21.89 20.68 4.01
C VAL A 319 20.76 20.27 3.07
N THR A 320 20.66 18.99 2.72
CA THR A 320 19.58 18.49 1.85
C THR A 320 18.20 18.64 2.51
N THR A 321 18.12 18.40 3.82
CA THR A 321 16.89 18.54 4.60
C THR A 321 16.40 19.98 4.68
N ILE A 322 17.28 20.94 4.96
CA ILE A 322 16.92 22.36 4.95
C ILE A 322 16.58 22.80 3.53
N GLY A 323 17.27 22.26 2.51
CA GLY A 323 17.02 22.54 1.11
C GLY A 323 15.63 22.17 0.60
N ILE A 324 14.95 21.18 1.22
CA ILE A 324 13.58 20.78 0.82
C ILE A 324 12.54 21.85 1.18
N SER A 325 12.86 22.78 2.12
CA SER A 325 11.96 23.87 2.45
C SER A 325 11.73 24.84 1.27
N LEU A 326 12.73 25.02 0.39
CA LEU A 326 12.62 25.94 -0.74
C LEU A 326 11.46 25.63 -1.70
N PRO A 327 11.30 24.39 -2.22
CA PRO A 327 10.13 24.06 -3.02
C PRO A 327 8.82 24.10 -2.21
N PHE A 328 8.83 23.82 -0.90
CA PHE A 328 7.63 24.00 -0.07
C PHE A 328 7.23 25.45 0.06
N ASP A 329 8.18 26.36 0.31
CA ASP A 329 7.94 27.81 0.39
C ASP A 329 7.33 28.31 -0.91
N LEU A 330 7.86 27.87 -2.06
CA LEU A 330 7.31 28.23 -3.36
C LEU A 330 5.83 27.81 -3.51
N MET A 331 5.47 26.61 -3.01
CA MET A 331 4.08 26.14 -3.06
C MET A 331 3.16 26.94 -2.13
N VAL A 332 3.59 27.22 -0.93
CA VAL A 332 2.85 28.02 0.06
C VAL A 332 2.66 29.45 -0.46
N PHE A 333 3.72 30.07 -0.99
CA PHE A 333 3.62 31.41 -1.60
C PHE A 333 2.68 31.46 -2.80
N ALA A 334 2.67 30.42 -3.65
CA ALA A 334 1.74 30.35 -4.78
C ALA A 334 0.28 30.31 -4.31
N LEU A 335 -0.03 29.54 -3.25
CA LEU A 335 -1.35 29.48 -2.64
C LEU A 335 -1.75 30.85 -2.04
N ILE A 336 -0.88 31.43 -1.21
CA ILE A 336 -1.14 32.74 -0.56
C ILE A 336 -1.31 33.83 -1.62
N TYR A 337 -0.45 33.89 -2.64
CA TYR A 337 -0.54 34.86 -3.68
C TYR A 337 -1.81 34.73 -4.54
N THR A 338 -2.26 33.49 -4.75
CA THR A 338 -3.55 33.21 -5.41
C THR A 338 -4.72 33.78 -4.60
N MET A 339 -4.71 33.62 -3.28
CA MET A 339 -5.72 34.18 -2.39
C MET A 339 -5.70 35.70 -2.41
N ILE A 340 -4.51 36.34 -2.31
CA ILE A 340 -4.37 37.81 -2.32
C ILE A 340 -4.89 38.44 -3.64
N LYS A 341 -4.68 37.76 -4.76
CA LYS A 341 -5.11 38.25 -6.08
C LYS A 341 -6.53 37.82 -6.46
N GLY A 342 -7.19 37.01 -5.64
CA GLY A 342 -8.54 36.48 -5.85
C GLY A 342 -9.61 37.30 -5.13
N ARG A 343 -10.87 36.88 -5.31
CA ARG A 343 -12.04 37.34 -4.55
C ARG A 343 -12.53 36.22 -3.65
N ILE A 344 -12.06 36.22 -2.39
CA ILE A 344 -12.29 35.16 -1.46
C ILE A 344 -13.77 35.03 -1.09
N ARG A 345 -14.28 33.80 -1.20
CA ARG A 345 -15.60 33.38 -0.72
C ARG A 345 -15.43 32.55 0.55
N TRP A 346 -15.80 33.10 1.69
CA TRP A 346 -15.62 32.53 3.03
C TRP A 346 -16.61 31.38 3.30
N LYS A 347 -16.40 30.26 2.61
CA LYS A 347 -17.16 29.02 2.78
C LYS A 347 -16.37 28.00 3.59
N THR A 348 -17.08 27.02 4.15
CA THR A 348 -16.50 25.98 5.01
C THR A 348 -15.27 25.30 4.41
N PRO A 349 -15.27 24.83 3.13
CA PRO A 349 -14.08 24.21 2.55
C PRO A 349 -12.87 25.16 2.53
N PHE A 350 -13.08 26.44 2.19
CA PHE A 350 -12.01 27.42 2.15
C PHE A 350 -11.41 27.69 3.53
N LEU A 351 -12.24 27.74 4.58
CA LEU A 351 -11.75 27.91 5.95
C LEU A 351 -10.83 26.76 6.37
N PHE A 352 -11.19 25.51 6.05
CA PHE A 352 -10.35 24.36 6.31
C PHE A 352 -9.05 24.40 5.49
N ALA A 353 -9.09 24.80 4.22
CA ALA A 353 -7.89 24.94 3.40
C ALA A 353 -6.95 26.05 3.95
N LEU A 354 -7.50 27.20 4.34
CA LEU A 354 -6.74 28.26 4.98
C LEU A 354 -6.15 27.80 6.33
N GLY A 355 -6.94 27.13 7.17
CA GLY A 355 -6.49 26.57 8.44
C GLY A 355 -5.36 25.57 8.24
N ALA A 356 -5.45 24.70 7.24
CA ALA A 356 -4.42 23.73 6.90
C ALA A 356 -3.10 24.44 6.49
N ILE A 357 -3.16 25.50 5.70
CA ILE A 357 -1.97 26.30 5.31
C ILE A 357 -1.33 26.95 6.55
N LEU A 358 -2.13 27.53 7.45
CA LEU A 358 -1.62 28.18 8.68
C LEU A 358 -0.95 27.15 9.60
N ILE A 359 -1.58 26.01 9.80
CA ILE A 359 -1.04 24.90 10.59
C ILE A 359 0.28 24.39 9.94
N PHE A 360 0.30 24.22 8.61
CA PHE A 360 1.48 23.76 7.89
C PHE A 360 2.66 24.73 8.00
N ILE A 361 2.44 26.04 7.99
CA ILE A 361 3.51 27.04 8.16
C ILE A 361 4.20 26.83 9.53
N VAL A 362 3.45 26.65 10.60
CA VAL A 362 4.02 26.34 11.93
C VAL A 362 4.78 25.02 11.91
N GLY A 363 4.21 23.98 11.29
CA GLY A 363 4.85 22.68 11.10
C GLY A 363 6.17 22.81 10.32
N GLY A 364 6.19 23.53 9.22
CA GLY A 364 7.38 23.75 8.38
C GLY A 364 8.51 24.45 9.15
N ILE A 365 8.21 25.57 9.80
CA ILE A 365 9.19 26.33 10.60
C ILE A 365 9.79 25.44 11.70
N THR A 366 8.96 24.75 12.47
CA THR A 366 9.44 23.87 13.55
C THR A 366 10.20 22.65 13.05
N GLY A 367 9.97 22.25 11.79
CA GLY A 367 10.74 21.21 11.10
C GLY A 367 12.16 21.64 10.74
N VAL A 368 12.36 22.91 10.38
CA VAL A 368 13.71 23.45 10.13
C VAL A 368 14.56 23.37 11.40
N PHE A 369 13.97 23.58 12.58
CA PHE A 369 14.68 23.38 13.86
C PHE A 369 15.17 21.94 14.04
N LEU A 370 14.33 20.95 13.73
CA LEU A 370 14.70 19.53 13.77
C LEU A 370 15.65 19.13 12.63
N GLY A 371 15.66 19.87 11.54
CA GLY A 371 16.59 19.71 10.42
C GLY A 371 18.03 20.15 10.75
N ALA A 372 18.21 21.00 11.78
CA ALA A 372 19.51 21.46 12.23
C ALA A 372 20.09 20.51 13.29
N ILE A 373 21.25 19.90 13.00
CA ILE A 373 21.88 18.86 13.86
C ILE A 373 21.96 19.33 15.33
N VAL A 374 22.46 20.55 15.57
CA VAL A 374 22.67 21.08 16.93
C VAL A 374 21.36 21.15 17.71
N LEU A 375 20.27 21.55 17.08
CA LEU A 375 18.95 21.64 17.72
C LEU A 375 18.30 20.27 17.86
N ASP A 376 18.48 19.39 16.89
CA ASP A 376 17.94 18.04 16.94
C ASP A 376 18.50 17.21 18.10
N TYR A 377 19.76 17.43 18.50
CA TYR A 377 20.33 16.80 19.70
C TYR A 377 19.54 17.13 20.99
N SER A 378 18.94 18.31 21.08
CA SER A 378 18.12 18.71 22.22
C SER A 378 16.66 18.27 22.08
N PHE A 379 16.11 18.35 20.89
CA PHE A 379 14.67 18.15 20.66
C PHE A 379 14.27 16.70 20.34
N ARG A 380 15.20 15.86 19.86
CA ARG A 380 14.93 14.47 19.52
C ARG A 380 14.43 13.69 20.75
N GLY A 381 13.35 12.91 20.56
CA GLY A 381 12.77 12.12 21.64
C GLY A 381 11.88 12.90 22.61
N THR A 382 11.61 14.17 22.35
CA THR A 382 10.82 15.08 23.21
C THR A 382 9.48 15.44 22.58
N TYR A 383 8.66 16.19 23.33
CA TYR A 383 7.37 16.72 22.88
C TYR A 383 7.49 17.79 21.79
N TRP A 384 8.68 18.39 21.57
CA TRP A 384 8.91 19.22 20.40
C TRP A 384 8.66 18.45 19.11
N VAL A 385 9.19 17.23 19.00
CA VAL A 385 8.96 16.35 17.83
C VAL A 385 7.48 16.02 17.71
N THR A 386 6.80 15.73 18.84
CA THR A 386 5.37 15.41 18.83
C THR A 386 4.54 16.57 18.32
N ALA A 387 4.79 17.79 18.80
CA ALA A 387 4.10 18.98 18.33
C ALA A 387 4.39 19.24 16.84
N HIS A 388 5.67 19.20 16.43
CA HIS A 388 6.09 19.44 15.06
C HIS A 388 5.36 18.52 14.06
N PHE A 389 5.43 17.20 14.24
CA PHE A 389 4.85 16.32 13.24
C PHE A 389 3.32 16.36 13.22
N HIS A 390 2.65 16.67 14.34
CA HIS A 390 1.22 16.89 14.31
C HIS A 390 0.85 18.19 13.57
N TYR A 391 1.62 19.28 13.72
CA TYR A 391 1.42 20.47 12.87
C TYR A 391 1.65 20.17 11.39
N ALA A 392 2.67 19.38 11.05
CA ALA A 392 2.95 19.02 9.66
C ALA A 392 1.92 18.04 9.08
N MET A 393 1.68 16.89 9.74
CA MET A 393 0.80 15.82 9.22
C MET A 393 -0.69 16.12 9.40
N ALA A 394 -1.10 16.72 10.52
CA ALA A 394 -2.51 17.04 10.71
C ALA A 394 -2.98 18.21 9.84
N SER A 395 -2.06 19.04 9.30
CA SER A 395 -2.40 19.98 8.23
C SER A 395 -2.99 19.25 7.02
N ALA A 396 -2.45 18.06 6.69
CA ALA A 396 -3.01 17.20 5.65
C ALA A 396 -4.42 16.72 6.02
N ALA A 397 -4.62 16.20 7.24
CA ALA A 397 -5.95 15.78 7.70
C ALA A 397 -6.97 16.93 7.62
N VAL A 398 -6.62 18.13 8.10
CA VAL A 398 -7.47 19.33 8.05
C VAL A 398 -7.76 19.73 6.59
N GLY A 399 -6.76 19.67 5.70
CA GLY A 399 -6.94 19.94 4.26
C GLY A 399 -7.90 18.96 3.60
N ILE A 400 -7.77 17.64 3.88
CA ILE A 400 -8.66 16.61 3.31
C ILE A 400 -10.08 16.73 3.91
N ILE A 401 -10.24 17.13 5.18
CA ILE A 401 -11.57 17.45 5.75
C ILE A 401 -12.22 18.60 4.97
N GLY A 402 -11.43 19.62 4.60
CA GLY A 402 -11.88 20.66 3.65
C GLY A 402 -12.36 20.06 2.33
N GLY A 403 -11.66 19.04 1.82
CA GLY A 403 -12.05 18.27 0.63
C GLY A 403 -13.37 17.50 0.81
N ILE A 404 -13.63 16.91 1.99
CA ILE A 404 -14.93 16.30 2.28
C ILE A 404 -16.04 17.34 2.09
N TYR A 405 -15.95 18.49 2.76
CA TYR A 405 -16.94 19.56 2.59
C TYR A 405 -17.02 20.09 1.16
N TYR A 406 -15.89 20.10 0.42
CA TYR A 406 -15.85 20.54 -0.97
C TYR A 406 -16.57 19.59 -1.90
N TRP A 407 -16.33 18.29 -1.78
CA TRP A 407 -16.89 17.27 -2.67
C TRP A 407 -18.15 16.57 -2.13
N TYR A 408 -18.53 16.78 -0.87
CA TYR A 408 -19.74 16.18 -0.29
C TYR A 408 -21.00 16.42 -1.16
N PRO A 409 -21.24 17.65 -1.69
CA PRO A 409 -22.38 17.86 -2.57
C PRO A 409 -22.30 17.04 -3.87
N LYS A 410 -21.11 16.83 -4.41
CA LYS A 410 -20.89 16.01 -5.61
C LYS A 410 -21.20 14.54 -5.34
N MET A 411 -20.79 14.01 -4.18
CA MET A 411 -20.98 12.60 -3.83
C MET A 411 -22.43 12.27 -3.49
N THR A 412 -23.15 13.20 -2.88
CA THR A 412 -24.48 12.94 -2.29
C THR A 412 -25.65 13.62 -3.01
N GLY A 413 -25.38 14.62 -3.85
CA GLY A 413 -26.40 15.50 -4.41
C GLY A 413 -27.09 16.39 -3.36
N LYS A 414 -26.52 16.49 -2.14
CA LYS A 414 -27.11 17.22 -1.01
C LYS A 414 -26.16 18.26 -0.44
N MET A 415 -26.67 19.41 -0.04
CA MET A 415 -25.86 20.47 0.57
C MET A 415 -25.99 20.44 2.10
N TYR A 416 -24.85 20.44 2.80
CA TYR A 416 -24.76 20.52 4.27
C TYR A 416 -25.12 21.91 4.80
N ASN A 417 -25.26 22.01 6.11
CA ASN A 417 -25.50 23.32 6.79
C ASN A 417 -24.17 24.08 6.94
N GLU A 418 -24.06 25.21 6.24
CA GLU A 418 -22.84 26.03 6.21
C GLU A 418 -22.48 26.61 7.58
N PHE A 419 -23.47 26.96 8.43
CA PHE A 419 -23.23 27.48 9.78
C PHE A 419 -22.56 26.39 10.65
N LEU A 420 -23.09 25.17 10.65
CA LEU A 420 -22.49 24.05 11.38
C LEU A 420 -21.11 23.70 10.85
N GLY A 421 -20.88 23.79 9.53
CA GLY A 421 -19.55 23.63 8.96
C GLY A 421 -18.53 24.66 9.48
N LYS A 422 -18.94 25.92 9.64
CA LYS A 422 -18.10 26.96 10.25
C LYS A 422 -17.88 26.74 11.75
N VAL A 423 -18.89 26.29 12.48
CA VAL A 423 -18.76 25.91 13.90
C VAL A 423 -17.76 24.77 14.04
N HIS A 424 -17.82 23.74 13.18
CA HIS A 424 -16.83 22.67 13.14
C HIS A 424 -15.41 23.22 12.92
N PHE A 425 -15.22 24.09 11.91
CA PHE A 425 -13.90 24.66 11.63
C PHE A 425 -13.34 25.41 12.83
N VAL A 426 -14.13 26.34 13.42
CA VAL A 426 -13.66 27.17 14.53
C VAL A 426 -13.30 26.32 15.75
N SER A 427 -14.16 25.38 16.12
CA SER A 427 -13.89 24.51 17.27
C SER A 427 -12.72 23.56 17.00
N ALA A 428 -12.59 23.01 15.77
CA ALA A 428 -11.47 22.18 15.39
C ALA A 428 -10.14 22.95 15.39
N PHE A 429 -10.11 24.16 14.82
CA PHE A 429 -8.89 24.98 14.74
C PHE A 429 -8.41 25.43 16.11
N ILE A 430 -9.33 25.88 16.97
CA ILE A 430 -9.01 26.26 18.37
C ILE A 430 -8.55 25.01 19.15
N GLY A 431 -9.32 23.92 19.10
CA GLY A 431 -9.00 22.67 19.79
C GLY A 431 -7.65 22.12 19.39
N PHE A 432 -7.33 22.13 18.09
CA PHE A 432 -6.05 21.70 17.55
C PHE A 432 -4.87 22.52 18.12
N ASN A 433 -4.95 23.85 18.07
CA ASN A 433 -3.87 24.70 18.58
C ASN A 433 -3.73 24.60 20.10
N LEU A 434 -4.86 24.48 20.82
CA LEU A 434 -4.83 24.29 22.27
C LEU A 434 -4.28 22.91 22.66
N LEU A 435 -4.41 21.90 21.79
CA LEU A 435 -3.82 20.57 22.00
C LEU A 435 -2.31 20.57 21.78
N TYR A 436 -1.83 21.08 20.64
CA TYR A 436 -0.44 20.86 20.21
C TYR A 436 0.50 22.01 20.50
N PHE A 437 0.05 23.26 20.53
CA PHE A 437 0.92 24.38 20.83
C PHE A 437 1.54 24.33 22.25
N PRO A 438 0.79 23.96 23.32
CA PRO A 438 1.38 23.77 24.65
C PRO A 438 2.50 22.75 24.72
N MET A 439 2.54 21.78 23.79
CA MET A 439 3.60 20.79 23.72
C MET A 439 4.97 21.38 23.30
N PHE A 440 4.99 22.51 22.58
CA PHE A 440 6.22 23.26 22.32
C PHE A 440 6.75 23.94 23.58
N VAL A 441 5.87 24.34 24.48
CA VAL A 441 6.25 24.95 25.78
C VAL A 441 6.74 23.86 26.75
N ALA A 442 6.05 22.71 26.79
CA ALA A 442 6.43 21.56 27.59
C ALA A 442 7.37 20.62 26.83
N TRP A 443 8.28 21.17 26.01
CA TRP A 443 9.06 20.42 25.06
C TRP A 443 10.01 19.37 25.68
N GLU A 444 10.48 19.56 26.88
CA GLU A 444 11.35 18.62 27.59
C GLU A 444 10.64 17.34 28.02
N THR A 445 9.31 17.29 27.97
CA THR A 445 8.55 16.06 28.23
C THR A 445 9.00 14.95 27.28
N PRO A 446 9.36 13.74 27.78
CA PRO A 446 9.73 12.60 26.94
C PRO A 446 8.57 12.19 26.02
N ARG A 447 8.86 11.95 24.75
CA ARG A 447 7.85 11.74 23.70
C ARG A 447 6.91 10.56 23.95
N ARG A 448 7.39 9.49 24.61
CA ARG A 448 6.67 8.22 24.76
C ARG A 448 6.61 7.76 26.21
N TRP A 449 6.68 8.72 27.13
CA TRP A 449 6.66 8.47 28.57
C TRP A 449 5.72 9.45 29.25
N PHE A 450 5.11 9.05 30.36
CA PHE A 450 4.13 9.88 31.06
C PHE A 450 4.65 10.51 32.35
N HIS A 451 5.94 10.39 32.64
CA HIS A 451 6.60 11.15 33.68
C HIS A 451 7.19 12.44 33.09
N TYR A 452 6.88 13.56 33.68
CA TYR A 452 7.33 14.87 33.26
C TYR A 452 7.49 15.81 34.48
N ASP A 453 8.24 16.91 34.35
CA ASP A 453 8.45 17.89 35.36
C ASP A 453 7.12 18.58 35.79
N ALA A 454 6.89 18.76 37.10
CA ALA A 454 5.67 19.35 37.62
C ALA A 454 5.38 20.77 37.10
N GLY A 455 6.40 21.51 36.67
CA GLY A 455 6.25 22.82 36.02
C GLY A 455 5.48 22.77 34.71
N PHE A 456 5.41 21.58 34.04
CA PHE A 456 4.69 21.42 32.81
C PHE A 456 3.23 20.96 32.99
N THR A 457 2.77 20.67 34.19
CA THR A 457 1.42 20.12 34.43
C THR A 457 0.32 20.96 33.80
N ILE A 458 0.34 22.28 33.94
CA ILE A 458 -0.67 23.17 33.38
C ILE A 458 -0.72 23.09 31.85
N TRP A 459 0.42 22.93 31.17
CA TRP A 459 0.50 22.82 29.71
C TRP A 459 -0.08 21.50 29.23
N HIS A 460 0.15 20.39 29.96
CA HIS A 460 -0.44 19.08 29.64
C HIS A 460 -1.95 19.08 29.87
N GLN A 461 -2.44 19.76 30.94
CA GLN A 461 -3.87 19.94 31.21
C GLN A 461 -4.54 20.76 30.10
N MET A 462 -3.93 21.89 29.69
CA MET A 462 -4.41 22.69 28.55
C MET A 462 -4.48 21.85 27.26
N ALA A 463 -3.45 21.08 26.96
CA ALA A 463 -3.42 20.18 25.81
C ALA A 463 -4.53 19.11 25.89
N THR A 464 -4.85 18.60 27.08
CA THR A 464 -5.93 17.64 27.29
C THR A 464 -7.30 18.28 27.02
N VAL A 465 -7.56 19.48 27.54
CA VAL A 465 -8.79 20.24 27.24
C VAL A 465 -8.90 20.48 25.71
N GLY A 466 -7.79 20.88 25.06
CA GLY A 466 -7.71 21.04 23.61
C GLY A 466 -8.07 19.76 22.85
N ALA A 467 -7.61 18.60 23.33
CA ALA A 467 -7.92 17.30 22.72
C ALA A 467 -9.42 16.98 22.74
N PHE A 468 -10.08 17.22 23.87
CA PHE A 468 -11.53 17.01 24.00
C PHE A 468 -12.32 17.99 23.11
N LEU A 469 -11.90 19.27 23.04
CA LEU A 469 -12.54 20.25 22.14
C LEU A 469 -12.36 19.85 20.68
N PHE A 470 -11.16 19.40 20.28
CA PHE A 470 -10.87 18.92 18.93
C PHE A 470 -11.70 17.68 18.59
N ALA A 471 -11.77 16.68 19.48
CA ALA A 471 -12.60 15.50 19.29
C ALA A 471 -14.11 15.84 19.20
N ALA A 472 -14.60 16.73 20.05
CA ALA A 472 -16.01 17.17 20.04
C ALA A 472 -16.36 17.89 18.73
N SER A 473 -15.41 18.57 18.08
CA SER A 473 -15.63 19.22 16.79
C SER A 473 -16.05 18.23 15.69
N PHE A 474 -15.53 17.01 15.70
CA PHE A 474 -15.92 15.95 14.75
C PHE A 474 -17.38 15.49 14.94
N LEU A 475 -17.91 15.53 16.15
CA LEU A 475 -19.33 15.23 16.37
C LEU A 475 -20.23 16.25 15.64
N VAL A 476 -19.81 17.52 15.60
CA VAL A 476 -20.49 18.56 14.81
C VAL A 476 -20.44 18.25 13.33
N MET A 477 -19.28 17.79 12.81
CA MET A 477 -19.14 17.37 11.41
C MET A 477 -20.07 16.21 11.08
N PHE A 478 -20.00 15.13 11.87
CA PHE A 478 -20.81 13.93 11.64
C PHE A 478 -22.30 14.25 11.67
N TYR A 479 -22.74 15.02 12.67
CA TYR A 479 -24.12 15.48 12.74
C TYR A 479 -24.53 16.30 11.51
N ASN A 480 -23.71 17.27 11.10
CA ASN A 480 -23.99 18.14 9.97
C ASN A 480 -24.12 17.33 8.64
N LEU A 481 -23.15 16.46 8.39
CA LEU A 481 -23.16 15.66 7.15
C LEU A 481 -24.28 14.61 7.16
N PHE A 482 -24.50 13.94 8.29
CA PHE A 482 -25.59 12.95 8.42
C PHE A 482 -26.98 13.58 8.24
N MET A 483 -27.25 14.69 8.93
CA MET A 483 -28.55 15.36 8.84
C MET A 483 -28.81 15.95 7.43
N SER A 484 -27.76 16.30 6.72
CA SER A 484 -27.89 16.84 5.36
C SER A 484 -28.40 15.81 4.35
N LEU A 485 -28.22 14.51 4.58
CA LEU A 485 -28.77 13.43 3.73
C LEU A 485 -30.30 13.46 3.69
N TYR A 486 -30.94 13.93 4.75
CA TYR A 486 -32.39 14.07 4.86
C TYR A 486 -32.89 15.47 4.51
N SER A 487 -31.99 16.36 4.03
CA SER A 487 -32.35 17.73 3.66
C SER A 487 -32.95 17.81 2.26
N ASP A 488 -33.86 18.76 2.03
CA ASP A 488 -34.43 19.08 0.71
C ASP A 488 -33.47 19.92 -0.17
N ARG A 489 -32.30 20.28 0.34
CA ARG A 489 -31.29 21.07 -0.39
C ARG A 489 -30.56 20.22 -1.41
N VAL A 490 -31.17 20.02 -2.56
CA VAL A 490 -30.61 19.25 -3.67
C VAL A 490 -29.60 20.09 -4.45
N VAL A 491 -28.56 19.45 -4.97
CA VAL A 491 -27.53 20.03 -5.85
C VAL A 491 -27.47 19.16 -7.11
N ASP A 492 -27.76 19.76 -8.26
CA ASP A 492 -27.76 19.01 -9.54
C ASP A 492 -26.34 18.87 -10.11
N ASP A 493 -25.60 19.98 -10.24
CA ASP A 493 -24.22 19.97 -10.77
C ASP A 493 -23.21 20.44 -9.74
N SER A 494 -22.86 21.72 -9.77
CA SER A 494 -21.92 22.36 -8.83
C SER A 494 -22.59 23.42 -8.00
N PRO A 495 -22.47 23.39 -6.64
CA PRO A 495 -22.93 24.48 -5.78
C PRO A 495 -21.94 25.67 -5.77
N TRP A 496 -20.79 25.52 -6.43
CA TRP A 496 -19.70 26.47 -6.42
C TRP A 496 -19.75 27.38 -7.64
N ALA A 497 -19.60 28.69 -7.42
CA ALA A 497 -19.70 29.69 -8.48
C ALA A 497 -18.49 29.71 -9.44
N TYR A 498 -17.39 29.01 -9.11
CA TYR A 498 -16.21 28.85 -9.95
C TYR A 498 -15.62 27.48 -9.71
N THR A 499 -15.43 26.71 -10.78
CA THR A 499 -14.78 25.40 -10.76
C THR A 499 -13.97 25.22 -12.03
N GLU A 500 -12.78 24.64 -11.94
CA GLU A 500 -11.93 24.34 -13.10
C GLU A 500 -11.81 22.84 -13.40
N SER A 501 -12.11 22.00 -12.43
CA SER A 501 -11.94 20.54 -12.55
C SER A 501 -13.18 19.85 -13.10
N THR A 502 -12.95 18.74 -13.79
CA THR A 502 -13.94 18.12 -14.70
C THR A 502 -15.06 17.37 -13.99
N GLU A 503 -14.88 16.96 -12.74
CA GLU A 503 -15.94 16.33 -11.95
C GLU A 503 -17.16 17.21 -11.74
N TRP A 504 -17.00 18.53 -11.88
CA TRP A 504 -18.11 19.48 -11.74
C TRP A 504 -18.93 19.69 -13.01
N THR A 505 -18.58 19.02 -14.10
CA THR A 505 -19.32 19.07 -15.38
C THR A 505 -20.36 17.97 -15.53
N VAL A 506 -20.42 17.01 -14.59
CA VAL A 506 -21.40 15.91 -14.55
C VAL A 506 -22.38 16.11 -13.41
N SER A 507 -23.50 15.38 -13.41
CA SER A 507 -24.52 15.43 -12.36
C SER A 507 -23.98 15.10 -10.95
N SER A 508 -24.72 15.48 -9.90
CA SER A 508 -24.42 15.20 -8.51
C SER A 508 -25.54 14.38 -7.87
N PRO A 509 -25.33 13.07 -7.53
CA PRO A 509 -24.10 12.29 -7.72
C PRO A 509 -23.83 11.93 -9.20
N PRO A 510 -22.57 11.60 -9.55
CA PRO A 510 -22.24 11.14 -10.89
C PRO A 510 -22.95 9.83 -11.25
N PRO A 511 -23.30 9.61 -12.54
CA PRO A 511 -23.91 8.36 -13.00
C PRO A 511 -22.98 7.16 -12.82
N GLU A 512 -23.50 5.95 -12.97
CA GLU A 512 -22.73 4.72 -12.73
C GLU A 512 -21.52 4.61 -13.66
N GLY A 513 -21.67 4.94 -14.95
CA GLY A 513 -20.58 5.00 -15.94
C GLY A 513 -19.83 6.33 -15.99
N ASN A 514 -19.91 7.20 -14.98
CA ASN A 514 -19.25 8.49 -14.81
C ASN A 514 -19.74 9.60 -15.75
N PHE A 515 -19.90 9.33 -17.05
CA PHE A 515 -20.13 10.33 -18.08
C PHE A 515 -21.32 9.99 -18.96
N PRO A 516 -22.03 10.99 -19.51
CA PRO A 516 -23.15 10.77 -20.43
C PRO A 516 -22.72 10.35 -21.84
N GLY A 517 -21.42 10.36 -22.15
CA GLY A 517 -20.83 10.00 -23.44
C GLY A 517 -19.32 9.91 -23.34
N THR A 518 -18.60 9.65 -24.43
CA THR A 518 -17.15 9.53 -24.44
C THR A 518 -16.48 10.86 -24.14
N PRO A 519 -15.69 11.00 -23.04
CA PRO A 519 -15.05 12.25 -22.68
C PRO A 519 -13.94 12.64 -23.67
N SER A 520 -13.88 13.91 -24.07
CA SER A 520 -12.84 14.47 -24.93
C SER A 520 -12.41 15.85 -24.41
N PHE A 521 -11.13 16.15 -24.48
CA PHE A 521 -10.53 17.43 -24.04
C PHE A 521 -9.98 18.22 -25.24
N ALA A 522 -10.73 18.27 -26.33
CA ALA A 522 -10.23 18.84 -27.60
C ALA A 522 -10.08 20.36 -27.57
N SER A 523 -11.00 21.08 -26.90
CA SER A 523 -11.04 22.55 -26.84
C SER A 523 -10.41 23.16 -25.56
N GLY A 524 -9.73 22.38 -24.74
CA GLY A 524 -9.27 22.78 -23.41
C GLY A 524 -10.34 22.69 -22.32
N ARG A 525 -11.51 22.12 -22.67
CA ARG A 525 -12.60 21.73 -21.77
C ARG A 525 -13.02 20.30 -22.04
N LEU A 526 -13.61 19.66 -21.05
CA LEU A 526 -14.17 18.32 -21.21
C LEU A 526 -15.48 18.43 -22.01
N GLU A 527 -15.55 17.74 -23.12
CA GLU A 527 -16.71 17.60 -23.99
C GLU A 527 -17.11 16.13 -24.03
N PHE A 528 -18.41 15.85 -24.23
CA PHE A 528 -18.94 14.49 -24.27
C PHE A 528 -19.44 14.19 -25.69
N LEU A 529 -18.71 13.35 -26.40
CA LEU A 529 -19.10 12.91 -27.76
C LEU A 529 -20.25 11.90 -27.66
N GLY A 530 -21.33 12.14 -28.39
CA GLY A 530 -22.52 11.25 -28.43
C GLY A 530 -23.60 11.55 -27.38
N ALA A 531 -23.43 12.57 -26.51
CA ALA A 531 -24.45 12.92 -25.50
C ALA A 531 -25.74 13.55 -26.07
N ASP A 532 -25.68 14.21 -27.24
CA ASP A 532 -26.78 14.99 -27.78
C ASP A 532 -27.61 14.27 -28.87
N GLY A 533 -27.49 12.94 -29.04
CA GLY A 533 -28.24 12.20 -30.07
C GLY A 533 -28.02 12.70 -31.52
N GLY A 534 -27.06 13.57 -31.74
CA GLY A 534 -26.62 14.07 -33.03
C GLY A 534 -25.79 13.04 -33.75
N GLU A 535 -26.23 12.62 -34.95
CA GLU A 535 -25.48 11.74 -35.82
C GLU A 535 -24.05 12.18 -36.00
N ALA A 536 -23.10 11.45 -35.37
CA ALA A 536 -21.70 11.57 -35.71
C ALA A 536 -21.55 11.19 -37.19
N GLN A 537 -21.07 12.13 -38.02
CA GLN A 537 -20.73 11.84 -39.41
C GLN A 537 -19.71 10.68 -39.43
N THR A 538 -20.20 9.55 -39.93
CA THR A 538 -19.42 8.33 -40.10
C THR A 538 -18.49 8.49 -41.29
N ASP A 539 -17.18 8.59 -40.99
CA ASP A 539 -16.17 8.07 -41.88
C ASP A 539 -15.41 6.94 -41.16
N GLY A 540 -15.77 5.71 -41.53
CA GLY A 540 -15.02 4.49 -41.24
C GLY A 540 -15.40 3.75 -39.95
N GLY A 541 -16.42 2.87 -40.01
CA GLY A 541 -16.55 1.70 -39.14
C GLY A 541 -16.95 1.97 -37.67
N MET A 542 -18.24 2.30 -37.47
CA MET A 542 -18.88 2.26 -36.17
C MET A 542 -19.09 0.81 -35.71
N ALA A 543 -18.44 0.39 -34.66
CA ALA A 543 -19.03 -0.57 -33.74
C ALA A 543 -20.20 0.13 -33.03
N ASP A 544 -21.37 -0.54 -32.95
CA ASP A 544 -22.61 -0.02 -32.38
C ASP A 544 -22.40 0.57 -31.00
N ALA A 545 -22.88 1.80 -30.78
CA ALA A 545 -22.82 2.47 -29.46
C ALA A 545 -23.61 1.70 -28.36
N THR A 546 -24.50 0.82 -28.73
CA THR A 546 -25.21 -0.13 -27.87
C THR A 546 -24.26 -1.24 -27.35
N ASP A 547 -23.32 -1.72 -28.17
CA ASP A 547 -22.34 -2.73 -27.76
C ASP A 547 -21.27 -2.16 -26.81
N ALA A 548 -20.94 -0.87 -26.90
CA ALA A 548 -20.01 -0.21 -26.00
C ALA A 548 -20.59 -0.02 -24.56
N VAL A 549 -21.91 0.11 -24.43
CA VAL A 549 -22.59 0.19 -23.11
C VAL A 549 -22.73 -1.20 -22.48
N GLU A 550 -22.87 -2.27 -23.28
CA GLU A 550 -22.93 -3.64 -22.76
C GLU A 550 -21.55 -4.21 -22.35
N GLN A 551 -20.44 -3.72 -22.89
CA GLN A 551 -19.09 -4.20 -22.53
C GLN A 551 -18.59 -3.76 -21.13
N HIS A 552 -19.25 -2.82 -20.46
CA HIS A 552 -18.91 -2.37 -19.10
C HIS A 552 -19.68 -3.07 -17.97
N ALA A 553 -20.37 -4.17 -18.24
CA ALA A 553 -21.38 -4.75 -17.34
C ALA A 553 -20.84 -5.57 -16.16
N ASP A 554 -19.53 -5.85 -16.07
CA ASP A 554 -18.98 -6.79 -15.05
C ASP A 554 -18.29 -6.05 -13.89
N HIS A 555 -19.07 -5.24 -13.14
CA HIS A 555 -18.58 -4.55 -11.92
C HIS A 555 -18.74 -5.37 -10.63
N ALA A 556 -18.96 -6.66 -10.68
CA ALA A 556 -19.17 -7.52 -9.52
C ALA A 556 -18.24 -8.73 -9.52
N SER A 557 -17.43 -8.90 -8.47
CA SER A 557 -16.56 -10.06 -8.25
C SER A 557 -16.42 -10.40 -6.77
N TRP A 558 -16.57 -11.69 -6.42
CA TRP A 558 -16.35 -12.20 -5.06
C TRP A 558 -14.88 -12.45 -4.73
N TRP A 559 -14.04 -12.65 -5.74
CA TRP A 559 -12.67 -13.10 -5.54
C TRP A 559 -11.79 -12.12 -4.75
N PRO A 560 -11.88 -10.80 -4.95
CA PRO A 560 -11.13 -9.82 -4.15
C PRO A 560 -11.42 -9.94 -2.65
N PHE A 561 -12.70 -10.06 -2.26
CA PHE A 561 -13.10 -10.29 -0.87
C PHE A 561 -12.54 -11.60 -0.32
N MET A 562 -12.67 -12.69 -1.08
CA MET A 562 -12.20 -14.01 -0.67
C MET A 562 -10.68 -14.07 -0.47
N ILE A 563 -9.89 -13.40 -1.32
CA ILE A 563 -8.43 -13.31 -1.16
C ILE A 563 -8.09 -12.52 0.11
N GLY A 564 -8.71 -11.38 0.34
CA GLY A 564 -8.52 -10.60 1.57
C GLY A 564 -8.88 -11.40 2.83
N PHE A 565 -10.01 -12.11 2.80
CA PHE A 565 -10.44 -12.98 3.90
C PHE A 565 -9.46 -14.14 4.15
N SER A 566 -8.87 -14.71 3.10
CA SER A 566 -7.83 -15.74 3.23
C SER A 566 -6.56 -15.20 3.88
N ALA A 567 -6.16 -13.98 3.51
CA ALA A 567 -5.01 -13.30 4.09
C ALA A 567 -5.18 -13.08 5.61
N LEU A 568 -6.40 -12.71 6.06
CA LEU A 568 -6.74 -12.60 7.48
C LEU A 568 -6.40 -13.89 8.24
N TRP A 569 -6.95 -15.02 7.82
CA TRP A 569 -6.76 -16.29 8.51
C TRP A 569 -5.33 -16.82 8.43
N THR A 570 -4.69 -16.64 7.26
CA THR A 570 -3.29 -17.03 7.08
C THR A 570 -2.38 -16.27 8.05
N MET A 571 -2.53 -14.96 8.17
CA MET A 571 -1.66 -14.14 9.03
C MET A 571 -1.92 -14.34 10.52
N ILE A 572 -3.19 -14.45 10.92
CA ILE A 572 -3.54 -14.80 12.32
C ILE A 572 -2.96 -16.19 12.69
N GLY A 573 -3.03 -17.14 11.76
CA GLY A 573 -2.47 -18.46 11.99
C GLY A 573 -0.93 -18.43 12.09
N ILE A 574 -0.26 -17.77 11.16
CA ILE A 574 1.21 -17.64 11.15
C ILE A 574 1.72 -16.97 12.43
N SER A 575 1.00 -15.98 12.97
CA SER A 575 1.45 -15.26 14.17
C SER A 575 1.64 -16.15 15.41
N GLY A 576 0.88 -17.22 15.51
CA GLY A 576 0.94 -18.14 16.65
C GLY A 576 1.67 -19.46 16.36
N LEU A 577 2.30 -19.61 15.18
CA LEU A 577 3.03 -20.84 14.85
C LEU A 577 4.48 -20.79 15.37
N PRO A 578 4.96 -21.88 16.03
CA PRO A 578 6.38 -22.03 16.29
C PRO A 578 7.20 -22.05 14.99
N THR A 579 8.44 -21.56 15.05
CA THR A 579 9.37 -21.45 13.90
C THR A 579 9.49 -22.72 13.08
N SER A 580 9.51 -23.87 13.71
CA SER A 580 9.64 -25.20 13.05
C SER A 580 8.43 -25.61 12.19
N TYR A 581 7.27 -24.97 12.36
CA TYR A 581 6.02 -25.38 11.71
C TYR A 581 5.45 -24.37 10.72
N SER A 582 5.99 -23.17 10.66
CA SER A 582 5.42 -22.04 9.90
C SER A 582 5.35 -22.26 8.39
N VAL A 583 6.23 -23.05 7.80
CA VAL A 583 6.32 -23.29 6.35
C VAL A 583 5.34 -24.37 5.87
N TRP A 584 5.03 -25.36 6.70
CA TRP A 584 4.24 -26.54 6.32
C TRP A 584 2.83 -26.23 5.82
N PRO A 585 2.03 -25.34 6.45
CA PRO A 585 0.69 -25.02 5.95
C PRO A 585 0.70 -24.45 4.54
N ILE A 586 1.72 -23.65 4.20
CA ILE A 586 1.87 -23.03 2.87
C ILE A 586 2.20 -24.10 1.84
N LEU A 587 3.09 -25.04 2.16
CA LEU A 587 3.41 -26.16 1.27
C LEU A 587 2.20 -27.06 1.02
N PHE A 588 1.32 -27.27 2.01
CA PHE A 588 0.09 -28.03 1.83
C PHE A 588 -0.97 -27.31 0.99
N ALA A 589 -0.90 -25.99 0.85
CA ALA A 589 -1.79 -25.25 -0.06
C ALA A 589 -1.42 -25.45 -1.55
N LEU A 590 -0.18 -25.80 -1.87
CA LEU A 590 0.31 -25.96 -3.25
C LEU A 590 -0.43 -27.07 -4.04
N PRO A 591 -0.65 -28.30 -3.52
CA PRO A 591 -1.44 -29.31 -4.21
C PRO A 591 -2.88 -28.88 -4.50
N VAL A 592 -3.48 -28.06 -3.62
CA VAL A 592 -4.83 -27.53 -3.82
C VAL A 592 -4.85 -26.53 -4.97
N PHE A 593 -3.83 -25.68 -5.08
CA PHE A 593 -3.68 -24.78 -6.21
C PHE A 593 -3.59 -25.55 -7.53
N VAL A 594 -2.75 -26.59 -7.59
CA VAL A 594 -2.63 -27.46 -8.77
C VAL A 594 -3.93 -28.20 -9.09
N GLY A 595 -4.65 -28.67 -8.06
CA GLY A 595 -5.97 -29.28 -8.20
C GLY A 595 -7.02 -28.30 -8.77
N ALA A 596 -7.02 -27.06 -8.31
CA ALA A 596 -7.89 -26.00 -8.83
C ALA A 596 -7.59 -25.69 -10.31
N LEU A 597 -6.31 -25.63 -10.69
CA LEU A 597 -5.90 -25.52 -12.10
C LEU A 597 -6.38 -26.69 -12.94
N GLY A 598 -6.33 -27.91 -12.41
CA GLY A 598 -6.85 -29.12 -13.08
C GLY A 598 -8.35 -29.05 -13.34
N ILE A 599 -9.14 -28.49 -12.39
CA ILE A 599 -10.58 -28.30 -12.55
C ILE A 599 -10.90 -27.27 -13.63
N ILE A 600 -10.17 -26.15 -13.68
CA ILE A 600 -10.25 -25.18 -14.78
C ILE A 600 -9.95 -25.89 -16.10
N GLY A 601 -8.91 -26.74 -16.10
CA GLY A 601 -8.55 -27.62 -17.20
C GLY A 601 -9.71 -28.54 -17.66
N ALA A 602 -10.54 -29.09 -16.79
CA ALA A 602 -11.52 -30.13 -17.12
C ALA A 602 -12.91 -29.60 -17.50
N ARG A 603 -13.31 -28.38 -17.14
CA ARG A 603 -14.68 -27.88 -17.35
C ARG A 603 -14.80 -26.85 -18.47
N ARG A 604 -15.87 -26.95 -19.27
CA ARG A 604 -16.22 -25.97 -20.31
C ARG A 604 -16.89 -24.69 -19.75
N ASP A 605 -17.54 -24.78 -18.59
CA ASP A 605 -18.48 -23.77 -18.06
C ASP A 605 -17.82 -22.85 -17.00
N GLY A 606 -16.49 -22.88 -16.87
CA GLY A 606 -15.76 -22.01 -15.97
C GLY A 606 -15.63 -22.50 -14.52
N PHE A 607 -14.91 -21.75 -13.73
CA PHE A 607 -14.62 -22.01 -12.31
C PHE A 607 -15.36 -20.96 -11.46
N GLY A 608 -16.40 -21.38 -10.75
CA GLY A 608 -17.20 -20.50 -9.89
C GLY A 608 -16.85 -20.60 -8.40
N PRO A 609 -17.28 -19.62 -7.56
CA PRO A 609 -17.01 -19.58 -6.12
C PRO A 609 -17.38 -20.88 -5.38
N ILE A 610 -18.45 -21.57 -5.81
CA ILE A 610 -18.90 -22.85 -5.24
C ILE A 610 -17.82 -23.94 -5.38
N HIS A 611 -17.11 -24.00 -6.50
CA HIS A 611 -16.05 -24.99 -6.73
C HIS A 611 -14.84 -24.72 -5.83
N GLY A 612 -14.53 -23.43 -5.60
CA GLY A 612 -13.54 -22.99 -4.63
C GLY A 612 -13.88 -23.39 -3.20
N LEU A 613 -15.14 -23.23 -2.84
CA LEU A 613 -15.64 -23.58 -1.51
C LEU A 613 -15.56 -25.11 -1.26
N TYR A 614 -15.88 -25.95 -2.25
CA TYR A 614 -15.75 -27.42 -2.15
C TYR A 614 -14.30 -27.87 -2.02
N LEU A 615 -13.37 -27.29 -2.78
CA LEU A 615 -11.94 -27.57 -2.65
C LEU A 615 -11.38 -27.06 -1.31
N GLY A 616 -11.78 -25.85 -0.91
CA GLY A 616 -11.39 -25.28 0.37
C GLY A 616 -11.93 -26.07 1.58
N ALA A 617 -13.12 -26.68 1.47
CA ALA A 617 -13.71 -27.51 2.52
C ALA A 617 -13.15 -28.95 2.55
N ALA A 618 -12.77 -29.50 1.39
CA ALA A 618 -12.22 -30.86 1.33
C ALA A 618 -10.83 -31.00 1.93
N MET A 619 -10.02 -29.93 1.87
CA MET A 619 -8.63 -29.97 2.34
C MET A 619 -8.45 -29.89 3.86
N PRO A 620 -9.23 -29.12 4.63
CA PRO A 620 -9.21 -29.22 6.09
C PRO A 620 -9.54 -30.61 6.58
N LEU A 621 -10.45 -31.34 5.90
CA LEU A 621 -10.78 -32.74 6.21
C LEU A 621 -9.60 -33.67 5.89
N LEU A 622 -8.92 -33.50 4.77
CA LEU A 622 -7.72 -34.25 4.41
C LEU A 622 -6.56 -33.94 5.37
N SER A 623 -6.41 -32.69 5.77
CA SER A 623 -5.38 -32.28 6.73
C SER A 623 -5.66 -32.77 8.13
N ALA A 624 -6.92 -32.77 8.57
CA ALA A 624 -7.34 -33.39 9.82
C ALA A 624 -7.06 -34.91 9.83
N PHE A 625 -7.31 -35.58 8.70
CA PHE A 625 -6.99 -37.00 8.53
C PHE A 625 -5.48 -37.24 8.59
N LEU A 626 -4.67 -36.44 7.89
CA LEU A 626 -3.21 -36.57 7.92
C LEU A 626 -2.62 -36.26 9.29
N LEU A 627 -3.21 -35.35 10.05
CA LEU A 627 -2.79 -35.05 11.43
C LEU A 627 -3.20 -36.11 12.42
N VAL A 628 -4.39 -36.69 12.29
CA VAL A 628 -4.79 -37.86 13.11
C VAL A 628 -3.87 -39.05 12.82
N PHE A 629 -3.47 -39.23 11.55
CA PHE A 629 -2.51 -40.27 11.17
C PHE A 629 -1.10 -40.00 11.73
N HIS A 630 -0.65 -38.75 11.74
CA HIS A 630 0.63 -38.31 12.35
C HIS A 630 0.60 -38.41 13.89
N ALA A 631 -0.54 -38.07 14.50
CA ALA A 631 -0.75 -38.15 15.95
C ALA A 631 -0.58 -39.56 16.49
N HIS A 632 -0.90 -40.58 15.68
CA HIS A 632 -0.75 -41.96 16.05
C HIS A 632 0.71 -42.47 16.08
N HIS A 633 1.66 -41.71 15.56
CA HIS A 633 3.07 -42.10 15.42
C HIS A 633 4.07 -41.33 16.32
N GLY A 634 3.63 -40.69 17.38
CA GLY A 634 4.50 -40.28 18.50
C GLY A 634 5.29 -38.95 18.32
N ILE A 635 5.00 -38.14 17.29
CA ILE A 635 5.64 -36.82 17.04
C ILE A 635 4.87 -35.68 17.73
N VAL A 636 3.97 -35.97 18.65
CA VAL A 636 2.74 -35.20 18.94
C VAL A 636 2.81 -34.26 20.14
N SER A 637 3.80 -34.32 21.00
CA SER A 637 3.73 -33.49 22.23
C SER A 637 3.84 -31.96 22.00
N GLY A 638 4.55 -31.54 20.94
CA GLY A 638 4.61 -30.12 20.55
C GLY A 638 3.49 -29.69 19.58
N PHE A 639 2.83 -30.62 18.91
CA PHE A 639 1.78 -30.33 17.93
C PHE A 639 0.43 -29.95 18.57
N VAL A 640 0.15 -30.39 19.78
CA VAL A 640 -1.16 -30.21 20.41
C VAL A 640 -1.41 -28.78 20.82
N GLU A 641 -0.40 -28.07 21.30
CA GLU A 641 -0.53 -26.65 21.66
C GLU A 641 -0.57 -25.71 20.44
N ALA A 642 0.18 -26.03 19.38
CA ALA A 642 0.21 -25.25 18.14
C ALA A 642 -0.87 -25.65 17.12
N SER A 643 -1.65 -26.71 17.39
CA SER A 643 -2.59 -27.28 16.42
C SER A 643 -3.63 -26.31 15.89
N ASN A 644 -4.20 -25.45 16.73
CA ASN A 644 -5.20 -24.47 16.32
C ASN A 644 -4.64 -23.46 15.31
N TYR A 645 -3.45 -22.93 15.56
CA TYR A 645 -2.79 -21.96 14.66
C TYR A 645 -2.37 -22.62 13.34
N PHE A 646 -1.92 -23.88 13.38
CA PHE A 646 -1.62 -24.64 12.17
C PHE A 646 -2.86 -24.82 11.29
N TYR A 647 -4.00 -25.21 11.85
CA TYR A 647 -5.23 -25.36 11.09
C TYR A 647 -5.77 -24.04 10.56
N ILE A 648 -5.68 -22.96 11.34
CA ILE A 648 -6.08 -21.63 10.92
C ILE A 648 -5.23 -21.18 9.72
N THR A 649 -3.91 -21.37 9.78
CA THR A 649 -3.00 -21.03 8.68
C THR A 649 -3.28 -21.86 7.44
N LEU A 650 -3.46 -23.18 7.61
CA LEU A 650 -3.76 -24.08 6.51
C LEU A 650 -5.07 -23.73 5.83
N PHE A 651 -6.13 -23.46 6.61
CA PHE A 651 -7.41 -23.01 6.07
C PHE A 651 -7.24 -21.73 5.24
N GLY A 652 -6.58 -20.71 5.80
CA GLY A 652 -6.32 -19.45 5.10
C GLY A 652 -5.53 -19.66 3.80
N ALA A 653 -4.42 -20.40 3.85
CA ALA A 653 -3.55 -20.65 2.70
C ALA A 653 -4.26 -21.43 1.58
N VAL A 654 -5.01 -22.47 1.92
CA VAL A 654 -5.80 -23.28 0.97
C VAL A 654 -6.90 -22.43 0.33
N PHE A 655 -7.65 -21.70 1.16
CA PHE A 655 -8.71 -20.84 0.67
C PHE A 655 -8.17 -19.72 -0.23
N GLY A 656 -7.00 -19.18 0.12
CA GLY A 656 -6.27 -18.21 -0.69
C GLY A 656 -5.84 -18.76 -2.05
N ALA A 657 -5.25 -19.96 -2.07
CA ALA A 657 -4.83 -20.61 -3.30
C ALA A 657 -5.99 -20.78 -4.29
N VAL A 658 -7.14 -21.26 -3.80
CA VAL A 658 -8.36 -21.41 -4.62
C VAL A 658 -8.88 -20.06 -5.09
N SER A 659 -8.90 -19.06 -4.22
CA SER A 659 -9.39 -17.72 -4.54
C SER A 659 -8.53 -17.04 -5.59
N PHE A 660 -7.20 -17.19 -5.54
CA PHE A 660 -6.29 -16.67 -6.56
C PHE A 660 -6.51 -17.29 -7.93
N VAL A 661 -6.78 -18.61 -8.00
CA VAL A 661 -7.10 -19.29 -9.27
C VAL A 661 -8.40 -18.75 -9.86
N GLY A 662 -9.44 -18.57 -9.03
CA GLY A 662 -10.71 -18.01 -9.46
C GLY A 662 -10.58 -16.56 -9.92
N TYR A 663 -9.85 -15.75 -9.17
CA TYR A 663 -9.55 -14.37 -9.52
C TYR A 663 -8.81 -14.26 -10.86
N GLY A 664 -7.76 -15.06 -11.06
CA GLY A 664 -7.00 -15.09 -12.32
C GLY A 664 -7.87 -15.50 -13.51
N TYR A 665 -8.71 -16.55 -13.34
CA TYR A 665 -9.61 -17.00 -14.40
C TYR A 665 -10.59 -15.89 -14.82
N GLU A 666 -11.22 -15.20 -13.89
CA GLU A 666 -12.15 -14.12 -14.15
C GLU A 666 -11.47 -12.89 -14.75
N SER A 667 -10.29 -12.51 -14.23
CA SER A 667 -9.55 -11.32 -14.69
C SER A 667 -9.04 -11.45 -16.11
N PHE A 668 -8.62 -12.65 -16.55
CA PHE A 668 -8.15 -12.88 -17.92
C PHE A 668 -9.28 -13.03 -18.94
N SER A 669 -10.53 -13.04 -18.53
CA SER A 669 -11.68 -13.13 -19.45
C SER A 669 -12.24 -11.76 -19.86
N VAL A 670 -11.78 -10.68 -19.28
CA VAL A 670 -12.24 -9.30 -19.58
C VAL A 670 -11.37 -8.67 -20.65
N PRO A 671 -11.94 -8.17 -21.75
CA PRO A 671 -11.19 -7.42 -22.76
C PRO A 671 -10.57 -6.15 -22.17
N GLU A 672 -9.33 -5.84 -22.56
CA GLU A 672 -8.73 -4.55 -22.21
C GLU A 672 -9.33 -3.41 -23.03
N PRO A 673 -9.77 -2.32 -22.41
CA PRO A 673 -10.22 -1.14 -23.15
C PRO A 673 -9.04 -0.48 -23.90
N ASP A 674 -9.29 -0.07 -25.14
CA ASP A 674 -8.33 0.67 -25.99
C ASP A 674 -8.37 2.16 -25.63
N PHE A 675 -7.61 2.58 -24.61
CA PHE A 675 -7.55 3.99 -24.19
C PHE A 675 -6.19 4.62 -24.40
N ALA A 676 -6.20 5.93 -24.61
CA ALA A 676 -5.12 6.90 -24.66
C ALA A 676 -4.01 6.65 -25.69
N GLU A 677 -4.11 7.31 -26.82
CA GLU A 677 -3.04 7.51 -27.81
C GLU A 677 -1.95 8.51 -27.35
N GLN A 678 -1.85 8.84 -26.06
CA GLN A 678 -1.07 9.96 -25.56
C GLN A 678 0.26 9.56 -24.92
N TRP A 679 1.28 10.41 -25.14
CA TRP A 679 2.54 10.36 -24.41
C TRP A 679 2.30 10.41 -22.87
N PRO A 680 3.06 9.65 -21.99
CA PRO A 680 4.31 8.98 -22.35
C PRO A 680 4.18 7.54 -22.88
N PHE A 681 3.10 6.84 -22.72
CA PHE A 681 2.97 5.41 -23.02
C PHE A 681 1.98 5.15 -24.17
N LYS A 682 2.15 5.91 -25.27
CA LYS A 682 1.41 5.67 -26.52
C LYS A 682 1.60 4.20 -26.97
N ASP A 683 0.52 3.57 -27.45
CA ASP A 683 0.50 2.20 -27.97
C ASP A 683 0.92 1.10 -26.97
N VAL A 684 0.96 1.39 -25.66
CA VAL A 684 1.23 0.39 -24.59
C VAL A 684 -0.09 -0.01 -23.92
N LYS A 685 -0.40 -1.30 -23.86
CA LYS A 685 -1.59 -1.84 -23.19
C LYS A 685 -1.52 -1.64 -21.67
N ASN A 686 -2.68 -1.55 -21.01
CA ASN A 686 -2.78 -1.34 -19.57
C ASN A 686 -2.05 -2.42 -18.77
N THR A 687 -2.27 -3.70 -19.10
CA THR A 687 -1.60 -4.84 -18.44
C THR A 687 -0.08 -4.78 -18.58
N LYS A 688 0.44 -4.35 -19.74
CA LYS A 688 1.89 -4.21 -19.96
C LYS A 688 2.48 -3.10 -19.09
N LEU A 689 1.81 -1.94 -19.02
CA LEU A 689 2.25 -0.85 -18.15
C LEU A 689 2.14 -1.24 -16.67
N GLY A 690 1.05 -1.89 -16.27
CA GLY A 690 0.88 -2.40 -14.91
C GLY A 690 2.00 -3.36 -14.51
N MET A 691 2.39 -4.27 -15.42
CA MET A 691 3.52 -5.18 -15.19
C MET A 691 4.84 -4.42 -15.02
N TRP A 692 5.14 -3.42 -15.86
CA TRP A 692 6.36 -2.62 -15.71
C TRP A 692 6.41 -1.86 -14.39
N VAL A 693 5.29 -1.30 -13.95
CA VAL A 693 5.18 -0.57 -12.68
C VAL A 693 5.35 -1.54 -11.50
N PHE A 694 4.74 -2.71 -11.56
CA PHE A 694 4.90 -3.76 -10.55
C PHE A 694 6.36 -4.20 -10.43
N LEU A 695 7.02 -4.51 -11.55
CA LEU A 695 8.44 -4.90 -11.56
C LEU A 695 9.35 -3.79 -11.03
N ALA A 696 9.00 -2.51 -11.24
CA ALA A 696 9.74 -1.39 -10.65
C ALA A 696 9.69 -1.40 -9.11
N SER A 697 8.59 -1.83 -8.49
CA SER A 697 8.52 -2.01 -7.02
C SER A 697 9.37 -3.19 -6.55
N ASP A 698 9.39 -4.29 -7.31
CA ASP A 698 10.18 -5.47 -6.98
C ASP A 698 11.70 -5.21 -7.06
N ILE A 699 12.13 -4.34 -7.99
CA ILE A 699 13.53 -3.86 -8.04
C ILE A 699 13.92 -3.21 -6.70
N VAL A 700 13.05 -2.40 -6.11
CA VAL A 700 13.33 -1.77 -4.81
C VAL A 700 13.30 -2.79 -3.68
N LEU A 701 12.39 -3.75 -3.71
CA LEU A 701 12.31 -4.83 -2.73
C LEU A 701 13.63 -5.64 -2.68
N PHE A 702 14.08 -6.16 -3.81
CA PHE A 702 15.35 -6.88 -3.88
C PHE A 702 16.56 -5.97 -3.63
N GLY A 703 16.50 -4.72 -4.12
CA GLY A 703 17.53 -3.71 -3.88
C GLY A 703 17.74 -3.41 -2.38
N ALA A 704 16.66 -3.38 -1.61
CA ALA A 704 16.72 -3.18 -0.16
C ALA A 704 17.34 -4.40 0.57
N LEU A 705 17.03 -5.63 0.14
CA LEU A 705 17.66 -6.85 0.68
C LEU A 705 19.14 -6.95 0.32
N ILE A 706 19.51 -6.64 -0.92
CA ILE A 706 20.92 -6.56 -1.35
C ILE A 706 21.65 -5.45 -0.60
N GLY A 707 20.98 -4.32 -0.35
CA GLY A 707 21.50 -3.23 0.48
C GLY A 707 21.74 -3.65 1.91
N ALA A 708 20.85 -4.44 2.51
CA ALA A 708 21.01 -5.02 3.84
C ALA A 708 22.23 -5.97 3.89
N TYR A 709 22.38 -6.84 2.87
CA TYR A 709 23.58 -7.68 2.69
C TYR A 709 24.85 -6.83 2.65
N GLY A 710 24.88 -5.80 1.80
CA GLY A 710 26.05 -4.92 1.69
C GLY A 710 26.37 -4.18 2.99
N PHE A 711 25.33 -3.72 3.71
CA PHE A 711 25.48 -3.05 5.01
C PHE A 711 26.10 -3.99 6.06
N MET A 712 25.59 -5.21 6.18
CA MET A 712 26.11 -6.21 7.12
C MET A 712 27.55 -6.57 6.76
N ARG A 713 27.83 -6.83 5.49
CA ARG A 713 29.18 -7.16 5.01
C ARG A 713 30.21 -6.06 5.27
N ILE A 714 29.84 -4.78 5.16
CA ILE A 714 30.71 -3.65 5.50
C ILE A 714 30.99 -3.59 7.00
N ASN A 715 29.98 -3.82 7.84
CA ASN A 715 30.13 -3.78 9.29
C ASN A 715 30.99 -4.92 9.84
N TYR A 716 30.85 -6.12 9.31
CA TYR A 716 31.69 -7.28 9.67
C TYR A 716 33.09 -7.26 9.04
N GLY A 717 33.32 -6.33 8.10
CA GLY A 717 34.55 -6.31 7.30
C GLY A 717 34.54 -7.32 6.16
N TRP A 718 35.34 -7.04 5.11
CA TRP A 718 35.51 -7.90 3.95
C TRP A 718 36.50 -9.04 4.22
N THR A 719 37.00 -9.18 5.44
CA THR A 719 38.09 -10.07 5.85
C THR A 719 37.57 -11.26 6.67
N ASP A 720 38.40 -12.23 6.82
CA ASP A 720 38.39 -13.41 7.67
C ASP A 720 37.05 -14.08 7.96
N TRP A 721 36.17 -13.47 8.75
CA TRP A 721 34.93 -14.11 9.18
C TRP A 721 33.95 -14.33 8.03
N TRP A 722 33.73 -13.36 7.15
CA TRP A 722 32.83 -13.50 6.00
C TRP A 722 33.40 -14.47 4.97
N ALA A 723 34.72 -14.49 4.78
CA ALA A 723 35.38 -15.44 3.93
C ALA A 723 35.28 -16.88 4.48
N ASP A 724 35.36 -17.06 5.80
CA ASP A 724 35.14 -18.38 6.42
C ASP A 724 33.72 -18.88 6.20
N ALA A 725 32.70 -18.04 6.36
CA ALA A 725 31.32 -18.39 6.07
C ALA A 725 31.10 -18.73 4.58
N SER A 726 31.81 -18.08 3.66
CA SER A 726 31.71 -18.32 2.22
C SER A 726 32.23 -19.71 1.78
N VAL A 727 33.00 -20.39 2.63
CA VAL A 727 33.48 -21.77 2.36
C VAL A 727 32.35 -22.75 2.15
N HIS A 728 31.17 -22.47 2.72
CA HIS A 728 29.99 -23.30 2.52
C HIS A 728 29.41 -23.22 1.11
N MET A 729 29.78 -22.20 0.31
CA MET A 729 29.16 -21.91 -0.99
C MET A 729 29.91 -22.62 -2.14
N ALA A 730 29.25 -23.60 -2.73
CA ALA A 730 29.77 -24.25 -3.93
C ALA A 730 29.39 -23.48 -5.19
N VAL A 731 30.39 -23.00 -5.97
CA VAL A 731 30.16 -22.19 -7.19
C VAL A 731 29.42 -22.97 -8.29
N TRP A 732 29.71 -24.28 -8.44
CA TRP A 732 29.15 -25.07 -9.53
C TRP A 732 27.64 -25.21 -9.55
N PRO A 733 26.94 -25.48 -8.41
CA PRO A 733 25.48 -25.51 -8.38
C PRO A 733 24.88 -24.16 -8.78
N GLY A 734 25.43 -23.06 -8.28
CA GLY A 734 25.00 -21.71 -8.62
C GLY A 734 25.21 -21.39 -10.11
N LEU A 735 26.35 -21.78 -10.69
CA LEU A 735 26.63 -21.60 -12.11
C LEU A 735 25.67 -22.42 -12.98
N LEU A 736 25.41 -23.68 -12.62
CA LEU A 736 24.44 -24.53 -13.29
C LEU A 736 23.06 -23.91 -13.29
N ASN A 737 22.61 -23.42 -12.13
CA ASN A 737 21.33 -22.72 -11.96
C ASN A 737 21.24 -21.46 -12.84
N THR A 738 22.34 -20.73 -13.00
CA THR A 738 22.42 -19.56 -13.89
C THR A 738 22.14 -19.97 -15.35
N TYR A 739 22.80 -21.03 -15.84
CA TYR A 739 22.57 -21.51 -17.20
C TYR A 739 21.16 -22.05 -17.42
N ILE A 740 20.59 -22.73 -16.42
CA ILE A 740 19.23 -23.28 -16.50
C ILE A 740 18.20 -22.14 -16.61
N LEU A 741 18.31 -21.09 -15.79
CA LEU A 741 17.41 -19.94 -15.84
C LEU A 741 17.54 -19.21 -17.17
N LEU A 742 18.76 -18.90 -17.62
CA LEU A 742 18.98 -18.24 -18.92
C LEU A 742 18.42 -19.06 -20.09
N ALA A 743 18.57 -20.39 -20.07
CA ALA A 743 17.97 -21.27 -21.06
C ALA A 743 16.43 -21.25 -20.99
N SER A 744 15.85 -21.23 -19.80
CA SER A 744 14.40 -21.13 -19.60
C SER A 744 13.84 -19.79 -20.07
N SER A 745 14.58 -18.71 -19.89
CA SER A 745 14.29 -17.39 -20.44
C SER A 745 14.21 -17.39 -21.96
N PHE A 746 15.19 -18.05 -22.61
CA PHE A 746 15.18 -18.23 -24.06
C PHE A 746 13.97 -19.06 -24.53
N THR A 747 13.56 -20.09 -23.78
CA THR A 747 12.36 -20.87 -24.14
C THR A 747 11.07 -20.06 -24.09
N VAL A 748 10.93 -19.08 -23.16
CA VAL A 748 9.79 -18.15 -23.14
C VAL A 748 9.75 -17.30 -24.42
N VAL A 749 10.89 -16.78 -24.86
CA VAL A 749 10.97 -16.01 -26.13
C VAL A 749 10.55 -16.87 -27.32
N LEU A 750 10.98 -18.14 -27.37
CA LEU A 750 10.54 -19.07 -28.40
C LEU A 750 9.03 -19.38 -28.29
N ALA A 751 8.50 -19.58 -27.11
CA ALA A 751 7.06 -19.77 -26.89
C ALA A 751 6.26 -18.60 -27.47
N MET A 752 6.67 -17.35 -27.20
CA MET A 752 6.07 -16.14 -27.76
C MET A 752 6.19 -16.10 -29.28
N ALA A 753 7.34 -16.45 -29.84
CA ALA A 753 7.55 -16.47 -31.30
C ALA A 753 6.64 -17.49 -32.00
N TYR A 754 6.41 -18.66 -31.39
CA TYR A 754 5.48 -19.67 -31.91
C TYR A 754 4.01 -19.26 -31.70
N ALA A 755 3.67 -18.58 -30.61
CA ALA A 755 2.34 -18.01 -30.38
C ALA A 755 1.97 -16.99 -31.47
N ARG A 756 2.88 -16.06 -31.78
CA ARG A 756 2.70 -15.10 -32.89
C ARG A 756 2.53 -15.75 -34.28
N ARG A 757 3.02 -16.98 -34.46
CA ARG A 757 2.82 -17.78 -35.68
C ARG A 757 1.58 -18.68 -35.63
N GLY A 758 0.76 -18.61 -34.57
CA GLY A 758 -0.42 -19.46 -34.39
C GLY A 758 -0.10 -20.95 -34.15
N SER A 759 1.15 -21.30 -33.82
CA SER A 759 1.55 -22.69 -33.59
C SER A 759 1.33 -23.13 -32.13
N ARG A 760 0.16 -23.70 -31.87
CA ARG A 760 -0.21 -24.20 -30.52
C ARG A 760 0.80 -25.23 -29.96
N ARG A 761 1.22 -26.21 -30.78
CA ARG A 761 2.18 -27.25 -30.35
C ARG A 761 3.54 -26.67 -29.99
N GLY A 762 4.05 -25.74 -30.78
CA GLY A 762 5.31 -25.05 -30.51
C GLY A 762 5.24 -24.25 -29.21
N THR A 763 4.16 -23.43 -29.02
CA THR A 763 3.96 -22.62 -27.83
C THR A 763 3.88 -23.48 -26.56
N LEU A 764 3.05 -24.53 -26.53
CA LEU A 764 2.91 -25.41 -25.38
C LEU A 764 4.21 -26.17 -25.08
N GLY A 765 4.94 -26.61 -26.12
CA GLY A 765 6.22 -27.30 -25.98
C GLY A 765 7.27 -26.40 -25.29
N PHE A 766 7.41 -25.15 -25.73
CA PHE A 766 8.39 -24.24 -25.14
C PHE A 766 8.00 -23.71 -23.77
N LEU A 767 6.71 -23.47 -23.49
CA LEU A 767 6.24 -23.19 -22.13
C LEU A 767 6.48 -24.38 -21.18
N GLY A 768 6.29 -25.61 -21.66
CA GLY A 768 6.64 -26.82 -20.93
C GLY A 768 8.14 -26.93 -20.61
N LEU A 769 9.01 -26.52 -21.55
CA LEU A 769 10.47 -26.45 -21.32
C LEU A 769 10.82 -25.35 -20.30
N THR A 770 10.15 -24.21 -20.31
CA THR A 770 10.31 -23.16 -19.28
C THR A 770 9.95 -23.71 -17.90
N PHE A 771 8.81 -24.40 -17.78
CA PHE A 771 8.39 -25.04 -16.52
C PHE A 771 9.41 -26.09 -16.07
N ALA A 772 9.92 -26.90 -16.96
CA ALA A 772 10.94 -27.92 -16.65
C ALA A 772 12.24 -27.26 -16.17
N GLY A 773 12.70 -26.20 -16.82
CA GLY A 773 13.87 -25.43 -16.41
C GLY A 773 13.71 -24.86 -14.99
N ALA A 774 12.58 -24.19 -14.71
CA ALA A 774 12.27 -23.70 -13.38
C ALA A 774 12.23 -24.82 -12.32
N SER A 775 11.67 -25.99 -12.67
CA SER A 775 11.64 -27.15 -11.77
C SER A 775 13.05 -27.68 -11.48
N ILE A 776 13.92 -27.76 -12.48
CA ILE A 776 15.32 -28.20 -12.29
C ILE A 776 16.08 -27.19 -11.43
N PHE A 777 15.88 -25.88 -11.64
CA PHE A 777 16.46 -24.84 -10.79
C PHE A 777 16.07 -25.03 -9.32
N LEU A 778 14.78 -25.20 -9.04
CA LEU A 778 14.30 -25.37 -7.65
C LEU A 778 14.76 -26.69 -7.05
N MET A 779 14.84 -27.77 -7.81
CA MET A 779 15.37 -29.05 -7.33
C MET A 779 16.84 -28.94 -6.96
N ASN A 780 17.66 -28.30 -7.83
CA ASN A 780 19.07 -28.08 -7.55
C ASN A 780 19.27 -27.15 -6.34
N LYS A 781 18.44 -26.09 -6.23
CA LYS A 781 18.47 -25.19 -5.08
C LYS A 781 18.04 -25.88 -3.79
N GLY A 782 17.01 -26.71 -3.85
CA GLY A 782 16.57 -27.53 -2.71
C GLY A 782 17.61 -28.55 -2.28
N TYR A 783 18.34 -29.16 -3.23
CA TYR A 783 19.46 -30.06 -2.92
C TYR A 783 20.62 -29.28 -2.25
N GLU A 784 20.97 -28.12 -2.75
CA GLU A 784 21.99 -27.24 -2.16
C GLU A 784 21.64 -26.86 -0.71
N TRP A 785 20.38 -26.43 -0.47
CA TRP A 785 19.93 -26.13 0.90
C TRP A 785 19.89 -27.36 1.80
N TYR A 786 19.55 -28.54 1.26
CA TYR A 786 19.61 -29.79 1.99
C TYR A 786 21.04 -30.13 2.44
N GLU A 787 22.03 -30.00 1.55
CA GLU A 787 23.44 -30.17 1.88
C GLU A 787 23.91 -29.20 2.97
N HIS A 788 23.59 -27.92 2.84
CA HIS A 788 23.94 -26.90 3.85
C HIS A 788 23.28 -27.24 5.21
N TYR A 789 21.98 -27.53 5.20
CA TYR A 789 21.20 -27.70 6.42
C TYR A 789 21.52 -29.02 7.15
N ILE A 790 21.62 -30.13 6.44
CA ILE A 790 21.74 -31.48 7.04
C ILE A 790 23.20 -31.90 7.21
N HIS A 791 24.04 -31.64 6.22
CA HIS A 791 25.44 -32.13 6.23
C HIS A 791 26.43 -31.12 6.78
N GLN A 792 26.23 -29.83 6.54
CA GLN A 792 27.14 -28.79 7.01
C GLN A 792 26.67 -28.11 8.30
N GLY A 793 25.42 -28.29 8.70
CA GLY A 793 24.82 -27.62 9.86
C GLY A 793 24.71 -26.09 9.69
N TRP A 794 24.83 -25.61 8.45
CA TRP A 794 24.72 -24.18 8.13
C TRP A 794 23.27 -23.81 7.87
N VAL A 795 22.60 -23.30 8.90
CA VAL A 795 21.17 -23.03 8.95
C VAL A 795 20.91 -21.52 8.96
N PHE A 796 19.63 -21.13 8.92
CA PHE A 796 19.21 -19.71 8.82
C PHE A 796 19.83 -18.76 9.85
N ASN A 797 20.15 -19.26 11.03
CA ASN A 797 20.64 -18.50 12.18
C ASN A 797 22.08 -18.88 12.59
N THR A 798 22.83 -19.52 11.72
CA THR A 798 24.22 -19.91 12.04
C THR A 798 25.11 -18.67 12.12
N ASP A 799 24.89 -17.74 11.21
CA ASP A 799 25.66 -16.52 11.07
C ASP A 799 24.90 -15.50 10.20
N PRO A 800 25.28 -14.21 10.18
CA PRO A 800 24.62 -13.20 9.37
C PRO A 800 24.70 -13.44 7.85
N MET A 801 25.74 -14.12 7.34
CA MET A 801 25.78 -14.50 5.93
C MET A 801 24.71 -15.53 5.61
N ALA A 802 24.53 -16.56 6.47
CA ALA A 802 23.47 -17.54 6.34
C ALA A 802 22.09 -16.85 6.32
N SER A 803 21.86 -15.97 7.27
CA SER A 803 20.61 -15.19 7.36
C SER A 803 20.32 -14.43 6.05
N THR A 804 21.30 -13.68 5.53
CA THR A 804 21.12 -12.91 4.28
C THR A 804 20.96 -13.80 3.07
N TYR A 805 21.76 -14.88 2.99
CA TYR A 805 21.70 -15.84 1.89
C TYR A 805 20.34 -16.52 1.79
N TYR A 806 19.89 -17.14 2.89
CA TYR A 806 18.63 -17.87 2.87
C TYR A 806 17.42 -16.96 2.66
N LEU A 807 17.38 -15.79 3.27
CA LEU A 807 16.26 -14.86 3.07
C LEU A 807 16.20 -14.35 1.62
N THR A 808 17.32 -13.88 1.08
CA THR A 808 17.35 -13.26 -0.26
C THR A 808 17.14 -14.30 -1.35
N THR A 809 17.83 -15.45 -1.26
CA THR A 809 17.66 -16.55 -2.23
C THR A 809 16.31 -17.26 -2.05
N GLY A 810 15.77 -17.30 -0.83
CA GLY A 810 14.43 -17.82 -0.53
C GLY A 810 13.33 -16.96 -1.13
N LEU A 811 13.44 -15.63 -1.01
CA LEU A 811 12.52 -14.73 -1.69
C LEU A 811 12.61 -14.87 -3.21
N HIS A 812 13.82 -15.01 -3.76
CA HIS A 812 14.00 -15.29 -5.18
C HIS A 812 13.37 -16.63 -5.59
N ALA A 813 13.59 -17.70 -4.82
CA ALA A 813 12.96 -19.01 -5.06
C ALA A 813 11.42 -18.91 -5.00
N ALA A 814 10.86 -18.12 -4.08
CA ALA A 814 9.42 -17.85 -4.05
C ALA A 814 8.92 -17.18 -5.35
N HIS A 815 9.68 -16.23 -5.92
CA HIS A 815 9.36 -15.64 -7.22
C HIS A 815 9.44 -16.66 -8.37
N VAL A 816 10.41 -17.57 -8.33
CA VAL A 816 10.47 -18.69 -9.29
C VAL A 816 9.22 -19.59 -9.16
N VAL A 817 8.78 -19.90 -7.94
CA VAL A 817 7.55 -20.68 -7.71
C VAL A 817 6.33 -19.96 -8.25
N VAL A 818 6.18 -18.66 -7.99
CA VAL A 818 5.10 -17.83 -8.57
C VAL A 818 5.14 -17.89 -10.11
N GLY A 819 6.31 -17.74 -10.72
CA GLY A 819 6.47 -17.89 -12.18
C GLY A 819 6.07 -19.27 -12.71
N MET A 820 6.40 -20.33 -11.98
CA MET A 820 5.96 -21.69 -12.31
C MET A 820 4.44 -21.85 -12.25
N LEU A 821 3.78 -21.26 -11.23
CA LEU A 821 2.33 -21.30 -11.11
C LEU A 821 1.65 -20.52 -12.24
N LEU A 822 2.20 -19.35 -12.60
CA LEU A 822 1.72 -18.56 -13.73
C LEU A 822 1.87 -19.29 -15.07
N VAL A 823 3.02 -19.93 -15.34
CA VAL A 823 3.19 -20.67 -16.60
C VAL A 823 2.28 -21.89 -16.68
N LEU A 824 2.04 -22.59 -15.56
CA LEU A 824 1.06 -23.68 -15.50
C LEU A 824 -0.36 -23.18 -15.81
N PHE A 825 -0.74 -22.05 -15.26
CA PHE A 825 -2.02 -21.42 -15.55
C PHE A 825 -2.15 -21.07 -17.05
N ILE A 826 -1.12 -20.48 -17.66
CA ILE A 826 -1.08 -20.16 -19.10
C ILE A 826 -1.16 -21.43 -19.93
N ILE A 827 -0.40 -22.49 -19.59
CA ILE A 827 -0.46 -23.80 -20.25
C ILE A 827 -1.87 -24.40 -20.18
N ALA A 828 -2.52 -24.38 -19.01
CA ALA A 828 -3.86 -24.88 -18.82
C ALA A 828 -4.88 -24.19 -19.73
N ARG A 829 -4.84 -22.88 -19.82
CA ARG A 829 -5.71 -22.09 -20.72
C ARG A 829 -5.38 -22.31 -22.20
N ALA A 830 -4.10 -22.24 -22.57
CA ALA A 830 -3.63 -22.44 -23.94
C ALA A 830 -3.96 -23.85 -24.46
N SER A 831 -3.89 -24.87 -23.62
CA SER A 831 -4.26 -26.25 -23.97
C SER A 831 -5.72 -26.41 -24.39
N LYS A 832 -6.60 -25.48 -24.01
CA LYS A 832 -8.02 -25.46 -24.35
C LYS A 832 -8.40 -24.55 -25.49
N GLY A 833 -7.45 -23.88 -26.09
CA GLY A 833 -7.66 -22.99 -27.23
C GLY A 833 -7.81 -21.52 -26.88
N ALA A 834 -7.71 -21.12 -25.59
CA ALA A 834 -7.54 -19.73 -25.23
C ALA A 834 -6.26 -19.18 -25.87
N TYR A 835 -6.24 -17.91 -26.23
CA TYR A 835 -5.11 -17.19 -26.87
C TYR A 835 -4.91 -17.50 -28.38
N TRP A 836 -5.76 -18.28 -29.04
CA TRP A 836 -5.61 -18.61 -30.47
C TRP A 836 -6.54 -17.81 -31.40
N SER A 837 -7.43 -16.98 -30.85
CA SER A 837 -8.14 -15.94 -31.57
C SER A 837 -7.18 -14.83 -32.01
N GLU A 838 -7.41 -14.23 -33.16
CA GLU A 838 -6.52 -13.23 -33.77
C GLU A 838 -6.12 -12.13 -32.78
N GLY A 839 -4.83 -12.07 -32.41
CA GLY A 839 -4.19 -10.98 -31.68
C GLY A 839 -3.96 -11.17 -30.17
N GLU A 840 -4.68 -12.06 -29.48
CA GLU A 840 -4.60 -12.15 -28.00
C GLU A 840 -3.51 -13.10 -27.47
N SER A 841 -3.07 -14.07 -28.24
CA SER A 841 -2.23 -15.17 -27.76
C SER A 841 -0.79 -14.75 -27.40
N ALA A 842 -0.24 -13.74 -28.05
CA ALA A 842 1.16 -13.34 -27.85
C ALA A 842 1.36 -12.44 -26.64
N ASP A 843 0.39 -11.59 -26.31
CA ASP A 843 0.52 -10.56 -25.28
C ASP A 843 0.59 -11.17 -23.87
N THR A 844 -0.24 -12.14 -23.54
CA THR A 844 -0.20 -12.82 -22.22
C THR A 844 1.15 -13.51 -22.00
N ILE A 845 1.72 -14.13 -23.05
CA ILE A 845 3.05 -14.77 -22.97
C ILE A 845 4.13 -13.69 -22.86
N GLU A 846 3.97 -12.53 -23.50
CA GLU A 846 4.88 -11.40 -23.37
C GLU A 846 4.90 -10.86 -21.93
N TYR A 847 3.73 -10.68 -21.29
CA TYR A 847 3.64 -10.20 -19.91
C TYR A 847 4.26 -11.19 -18.91
N TYR A 848 4.01 -12.49 -19.11
CA TYR A 848 4.69 -13.53 -18.36
C TYR A 848 6.21 -13.48 -18.58
N GLY A 849 6.65 -13.29 -19.83
CA GLY A 849 8.06 -13.18 -20.20
C GLY A 849 8.76 -12.01 -19.49
N LEU A 850 8.10 -10.84 -19.38
CA LEU A 850 8.65 -9.71 -18.63
C LEU A 850 8.91 -10.06 -17.17
N TYR A 851 7.95 -10.72 -16.50
CA TYR A 851 8.12 -11.19 -15.13
C TYR A 851 9.24 -12.22 -15.03
N TRP A 852 9.26 -13.22 -15.91
CA TRP A 852 10.27 -14.29 -15.91
C TRP A 852 11.68 -13.76 -16.12
N HIS A 853 11.87 -12.84 -17.08
CA HIS A 853 13.16 -12.20 -17.32
C HIS A 853 13.64 -11.36 -16.12
N PHE A 854 12.71 -10.71 -15.41
CA PHE A 854 13.06 -10.01 -14.18
C PHE A 854 13.61 -10.98 -13.12
N VAL A 855 12.95 -12.13 -12.90
CA VAL A 855 13.43 -13.16 -11.97
C VAL A 855 14.83 -13.64 -12.33
N ASP A 856 15.11 -13.85 -13.62
CA ASP A 856 16.44 -14.22 -14.09
C ASP A 856 17.48 -13.11 -13.84
N ILE A 857 17.13 -11.85 -14.09
CA ILE A 857 18.02 -10.70 -13.84
C ILE A 857 18.37 -10.61 -12.36
N VAL A 858 17.41 -10.79 -11.46
CA VAL A 858 17.68 -10.81 -10.01
C VAL A 858 18.71 -11.90 -9.68
N TRP A 859 18.57 -13.12 -10.23
CA TRP A 859 19.54 -14.19 -10.02
C TRP A 859 20.94 -13.82 -10.50
N LEU A 860 21.08 -13.10 -11.62
CA LEU A 860 22.38 -12.63 -12.13
C LEU A 860 23.10 -11.67 -11.16
N PHE A 861 22.38 -11.00 -10.27
CA PHE A 861 22.98 -10.24 -9.16
C PHE A 861 23.26 -11.12 -7.95
N LEU A 862 22.34 -12.03 -7.59
CA LEU A 862 22.51 -12.88 -6.42
C LEU A 862 23.65 -13.88 -6.57
N PHE A 863 23.82 -14.44 -7.75
CA PHE A 863 24.90 -15.42 -8.00
C PHE A 863 26.30 -14.85 -7.74
N PRO A 864 26.73 -13.70 -8.29
CA PRO A 864 28.04 -13.14 -7.95
C PRO A 864 28.15 -12.75 -6.47
N LEU A 865 27.10 -12.18 -5.88
CA LEU A 865 27.12 -11.68 -4.50
C LEU A 865 27.35 -12.78 -3.47
N PHE A 866 26.72 -13.94 -3.66
CA PHE A 866 26.77 -15.03 -2.68
C PHE A 866 27.75 -16.16 -3.03
N TYR A 867 28.07 -16.36 -4.31
CA TYR A 867 28.89 -17.51 -4.75
C TYR A 867 30.29 -17.13 -5.23
N ILE A 868 30.54 -15.87 -5.59
CA ILE A 868 31.82 -15.45 -6.16
C ILE A 868 32.53 -14.43 -5.26
N LEU A 869 31.79 -13.42 -4.73
CA LEU A 869 32.34 -12.38 -3.89
C LEU A 869 32.31 -12.75 -2.40
#